data_453f635931e46875ed500852e66cdcda
#
_entry.id   453f635931e46875ed500852e66cdcda
#
_cell.length_a   1.000
_cell.length_b   1.000
_cell.length_c   1.000
_cell.angle_alpha   90.00
_cell.angle_beta   90.00
_cell.angle_gamma   90.00
#
_symmetry.space_group_name_H-M   'P 1'
#
loop_
_entity.id
_entity.type
_entity.pdbx_description
1 polymer ?
#
loop_
_entity_poly.entity_id
_entity_poly.type
_entity_poly.pdbx_seq_one_letter_code
_entity_poly.pdbx_strand_id
1 'polypeptide(L)'
;MRLLISKRRCQLWHERHQILRFLHSPKAAWACSKPSCHYSTSYSPNHGYDPDIQKIRNIGIIAHIDAGKTTTTERMLYYSGITRRIGDVDDGSTVTDFLPAERERGITIQSAAVTFQWPPLFEGTKTSEPGMPRHQTPHTINLIDTPGHADFTFEVLRSLRILDGAVCILDGVAGVEAQTEKVWTQANNYSIPRIAFVNKLDRDGAAFNRTVKEIGSRLRGLPAVCHIPWWEGGKGRFTGIGDAINLCALKWTEGGDGKSMQKYGLEELMQEDPGLRSELITARTALIEGLCEFDEQLLETWLDCEDDTLAVLPQAIRESLRRCIIDGSGRLIPVFAGASFRNIGVQPLLDAVDDLLPNPTERPDPVISIGEKRGGLADLLDGKLSLASSWTKHMAKKSSSATSMIAQIEACALAFKVVHDPRRGVLVYIRVYSGAVKRGAALWNTNLNVTERAQRLLQMQASDAVEISHISAGHIGVIAGLKFARTGDTLMSYPGVNPKSGPPAPLNMLQLRPIEVPPPVFFAAIEPHSLSEEKNVAEILTTLLREDPSLHVNIDEESGQMLLSGMGELHLEIARDRLVTDFKAKATMGSIEISYRESILATTSPHRIVFDRDIAGKRGKAGCEAIIGPFKHADSTSDYTVSRDGNLISIDVPTSWFGEEEQGASLPKDLPLAAVREALVNGAVAALARGPRRAFPLHATHVILKFDPSSDLFGGYTSATALSSAARLAVQAASKEALANDSVALMEPVMSVTISCDEGSLGAIVHDISSARGGHVLSLETEGGDSTASSLPAIDPSKIYAPPDPFASTGGLDSAGPGQARQVHARVPLKEMVGYLKHLRSLTGGRGTFIMSVDKFEKLAGPRERAM
;
A
#
# COMPACT_ATOMS: atom_id res chain seq x y z
N MET A 1 -22.96 -20.73 -39.83
CA MET A 1 -22.52 -20.31 -38.50
C MET A 1 -22.35 -21.52 -37.54
N ARG A 2 -23.29 -22.41 -37.38
CA ARG A 2 -23.17 -23.66 -36.55
C ARG A 2 -21.97 -24.58 -36.93
N LEU A 3 -21.57 -24.66 -38.17
CA LEU A 3 -20.44 -25.49 -38.65
C LEU A 3 -19.04 -24.89 -38.39
N LEU A 4 -18.95 -23.57 -38.22
CA LEU A 4 -17.69 -22.87 -37.91
C LEU A 4 -17.36 -22.95 -36.41
N ILE A 5 -18.35 -22.92 -35.55
CA ILE A 5 -18.20 -23.04 -34.08
C ILE A 5 -17.77 -24.49 -33.73
N SER A 6 -18.33 -25.49 -34.38
CA SER A 6 -17.94 -26.90 -34.22
C SER A 6 -16.50 -27.17 -34.64
N LYS A 7 -15.98 -26.52 -35.70
CA LYS A 7 -14.60 -26.72 -36.16
C LYS A 7 -13.56 -26.10 -35.23
N ARG A 8 -13.87 -24.92 -34.61
CA ARG A 8 -12.99 -24.31 -33.60
C ARG A 8 -12.94 -25.13 -32.29
N ARG A 9 -14.04 -25.75 -31.89
CA ARG A 9 -14.10 -26.63 -30.72
C ARG A 9 -13.24 -27.90 -30.87
N CYS A 10 -13.25 -28.52 -32.05
CA CYS A 10 -12.38 -29.68 -32.35
C CYS A 10 -10.87 -29.29 -32.33
N GLN A 11 -10.51 -28.08 -32.73
CA GLN A 11 -9.12 -27.64 -32.69
C GLN A 11 -8.64 -27.40 -31.25
N LEU A 12 -9.40 -26.72 -30.43
CA LEU A 12 -9.06 -26.48 -29.01
C LEU A 12 -9.01 -27.80 -28.20
N TRP A 13 -9.88 -28.76 -28.50
CA TRP A 13 -9.85 -30.07 -27.86
C TRP A 13 -8.65 -30.91 -28.33
N HIS A 14 -8.24 -30.79 -29.57
CA HIS A 14 -7.09 -31.52 -30.14
C HIS A 14 -5.75 -30.94 -29.64
N GLU A 15 -5.64 -29.62 -29.51
CA GLU A 15 -4.46 -28.97 -28.97
C GLU A 15 -4.29 -29.26 -27.47
N ARG A 16 -5.35 -29.27 -26.67
CA ARG A 16 -5.28 -29.67 -25.26
C ARG A 16 -4.88 -31.14 -25.06
N HIS A 17 -5.35 -32.04 -25.88
CA HIS A 17 -4.95 -33.47 -25.82
C HIS A 17 -3.50 -33.70 -26.28
N GLN A 18 -2.95 -32.89 -27.14
CA GLN A 18 -1.53 -32.92 -27.46
C GLN A 18 -0.65 -32.43 -26.33
N ILE A 19 -1.05 -31.38 -25.60
CA ILE A 19 -0.35 -30.87 -24.41
C ILE A 19 -0.37 -31.91 -23.29
N LEU A 20 -1.47 -32.58 -23.04
CA LEU A 20 -1.59 -33.64 -22.03
C LEU A 20 -0.79 -34.90 -22.37
N ARG A 21 -0.57 -35.23 -23.66
CA ARG A 21 0.28 -36.36 -24.07
C ARG A 21 1.78 -36.06 -23.91
N PHE A 22 2.22 -34.83 -23.93
CA PHE A 22 3.61 -34.43 -23.67
C PHE A 22 3.99 -34.46 -22.18
N LEU A 23 3.03 -34.46 -21.26
CA LEU A 23 3.24 -34.49 -19.81
C LEU A 23 3.39 -35.90 -19.22
N HIS A 24 3.27 -36.99 -20.04
CA HIS A 24 3.36 -38.38 -19.57
C HIS A 24 4.57 -39.12 -20.12
N SER A 25 5.68 -38.48 -20.38
CA SER A 25 6.95 -39.14 -20.68
C SER A 25 7.85 -39.11 -19.42
N PRO A 26 8.23 -40.27 -18.86
CA PRO A 26 9.08 -40.30 -17.67
C PRO A 26 10.54 -40.19 -18.11
N LYS A 27 11.13 -38.99 -18.05
CA LYS A 27 12.57 -38.74 -17.94
C LYS A 27 12.91 -37.29 -18.37
N ALA A 28 12.77 -36.36 -17.46
CA ALA A 28 13.65 -35.20 -17.37
C ALA A 28 13.35 -34.49 -16.02
N ALA A 29 14.03 -34.92 -14.97
CA ALA A 29 14.07 -34.21 -13.70
C ALA A 29 14.94 -32.97 -13.87
N TRP A 30 14.32 -31.82 -14.07
CA TRP A 30 14.91 -30.52 -13.78
C TRP A 30 14.03 -29.85 -12.73
N ALA A 31 14.61 -29.78 -11.52
CA ALA A 31 14.00 -29.18 -10.39
C ALA A 31 13.88 -27.66 -10.61
N CYS A 32 12.71 -27.21 -11.00
CA CYS A 32 12.30 -25.82 -10.89
C CYS A 32 11.29 -25.79 -9.74
N SER A 33 11.78 -25.47 -8.53
CA SER A 33 10.93 -25.27 -7.36
C SER A 33 10.14 -23.98 -7.52
N LYS A 34 8.95 -24.08 -8.13
CA LYS A 34 7.92 -23.06 -7.95
C LYS A 34 7.28 -23.33 -6.59
N PRO A 35 7.16 -22.32 -5.71
CA PRO A 35 6.32 -22.47 -4.53
C PRO A 35 4.87 -22.63 -5.00
N SER A 36 4.35 -23.87 -4.97
CA SER A 36 2.91 -24.09 -5.06
C SER A 36 2.30 -23.62 -3.76
N CYS A 37 1.69 -22.45 -3.75
CA CYS A 37 0.79 -22.07 -2.68
C CYS A 37 -0.41 -23.00 -2.70
N HIS A 38 -0.35 -24.08 -1.94
CA HIS A 38 -1.54 -24.83 -1.59
C HIS A 38 -2.34 -23.95 -0.62
N TYR A 39 -3.44 -23.40 -1.09
CA TYR A 39 -4.45 -22.83 -0.21
C TYR A 39 -5.04 -23.96 0.63
N SER A 40 -4.50 -24.17 1.82
CA SER A 40 -5.14 -25.06 2.77
C SER A 40 -6.29 -24.29 3.45
N THR A 41 -7.50 -24.59 3.06
CA THR A 41 -8.74 -24.07 3.68
C THR A 41 -9.04 -24.70 5.05
N SER A 42 -8.07 -25.29 5.73
CA SER A 42 -8.25 -25.85 7.06
C SER A 42 -7.81 -24.83 8.13
N TYR A 43 -8.62 -23.81 8.37
CA TYR A 43 -8.52 -23.03 9.59
C TYR A 43 -8.93 -23.90 10.78
N SER A 44 -7.99 -24.11 11.69
CA SER A 44 -8.27 -24.75 12.99
C SER A 44 -9.20 -23.84 13.82
N PRO A 45 -10.26 -24.37 14.48
CA PRO A 45 -11.23 -23.59 15.24
C PRO A 45 -10.67 -22.91 16.49
N ASN A 46 -9.36 -23.00 16.74
CA ASN A 46 -8.74 -22.50 17.98
C ASN A 46 -8.28 -21.03 17.95
N HIS A 47 -8.49 -20.28 16.84
CA HIS A 47 -7.94 -18.93 16.71
C HIS A 47 -8.84 -17.79 17.21
N GLY A 48 -9.95 -18.08 17.90
CA GLY A 48 -10.81 -17.08 18.54
C GLY A 48 -11.58 -16.18 17.56
N TYR A 49 -11.87 -16.70 16.36
CA TYR A 49 -12.72 -16.00 15.40
C TYR A 49 -14.18 -16.00 15.84
N ASP A 50 -14.83 -14.85 15.64
CA ASP A 50 -16.27 -14.71 15.78
C ASP A 50 -16.97 -15.58 14.71
N PRO A 51 -18.08 -16.29 15.02
CA PRO A 51 -18.86 -17.02 14.02
C PRO A 51 -19.35 -16.13 12.86
N ASP A 52 -19.45 -14.84 13.07
CA ASP A 52 -19.84 -13.88 12.05
C ASP A 52 -18.69 -13.36 11.13
N ILE A 53 -17.46 -13.87 11.28
CA ILE A 53 -16.32 -13.41 10.47
C ILE A 53 -16.53 -13.56 8.96
N GLN A 54 -17.30 -14.54 8.52
CA GLN A 54 -17.64 -14.75 7.11
C GLN A 54 -18.48 -13.60 6.54
N LYS A 55 -19.16 -12.84 7.38
CA LYS A 55 -19.99 -11.68 7.02
C LYS A 55 -19.22 -10.37 7.07
N ILE A 56 -17.91 -10.40 7.31
CA ILE A 56 -17.07 -9.20 7.34
C ILE A 56 -16.45 -8.96 5.98
N ARG A 57 -16.42 -7.69 5.55
CA ARG A 57 -15.69 -7.22 4.37
C ARG A 57 -14.85 -6.01 4.77
N ASN A 58 -13.52 -6.18 4.77
CA ASN A 58 -12.59 -5.06 4.94
C ASN A 58 -12.17 -4.61 3.55
N ILE A 59 -12.81 -3.58 3.04
CA ILE A 59 -12.61 -3.13 1.66
C ILE A 59 -12.00 -1.74 1.60
N GLY A 60 -11.23 -1.48 0.54
CA GLY A 60 -10.73 -0.16 0.21
C GLY A 60 -11.28 0.34 -1.11
N ILE A 61 -11.46 1.64 -1.20
CA ILE A 61 -11.72 2.30 -2.49
C ILE A 61 -10.41 2.85 -3.01
N ILE A 62 -10.01 2.38 -4.19
CA ILE A 62 -8.84 2.84 -4.92
C ILE A 62 -9.28 3.54 -6.20
N ALA A 63 -8.71 4.71 -6.46
CA ALA A 63 -9.07 5.50 -7.63
C ALA A 63 -8.00 6.56 -7.88
N HIS A 64 -7.94 7.05 -9.12
CA HIS A 64 -7.20 8.27 -9.40
C HIS A 64 -7.92 9.53 -8.86
N ILE A 65 -7.25 10.66 -8.91
CA ILE A 65 -7.82 11.95 -8.51
C ILE A 65 -9.07 12.24 -9.37
N ASP A 66 -10.11 12.77 -8.74
CA ASP A 66 -11.38 13.13 -9.41
C ASP A 66 -12.19 11.99 -10.05
N ALA A 67 -11.85 10.71 -9.88
CA ALA A 67 -12.66 9.60 -10.39
C ALA A 67 -14.06 9.49 -9.74
N GLY A 68 -14.34 10.27 -8.69
CA GLY A 68 -15.58 10.23 -7.93
C GLY A 68 -15.56 9.28 -6.75
N LYS A 69 -14.38 9.06 -6.17
CA LYS A 69 -14.16 8.21 -5.01
C LYS A 69 -15.03 8.64 -3.82
N THR A 70 -14.85 9.86 -3.31
CA THR A 70 -15.59 10.40 -2.16
C THR A 70 -17.10 10.43 -2.43
N THR A 71 -17.53 10.81 -3.65
CA THR A 71 -18.93 10.77 -4.04
C THR A 71 -19.52 9.37 -3.95
N THR A 72 -18.79 8.33 -4.43
CA THR A 72 -19.25 6.94 -4.34
C THR A 72 -19.32 6.47 -2.89
N THR A 73 -18.32 6.80 -2.06
CA THR A 73 -18.31 6.50 -0.62
C THR A 73 -19.52 7.11 0.09
N GLU A 74 -19.79 8.39 -0.15
CA GLU A 74 -20.95 9.09 0.45
C GLU A 74 -22.29 8.43 0.04
N ARG A 75 -22.41 7.94 -1.21
CA ARG A 75 -23.60 7.18 -1.67
C ARG A 75 -23.71 5.83 -0.98
N MET A 76 -22.61 5.12 -0.78
CA MET A 76 -22.60 3.85 -0.01
C MET A 76 -23.09 4.07 1.43
N LEU A 77 -22.62 5.14 2.10
CA LEU A 77 -23.05 5.50 3.44
C LEU A 77 -24.52 5.91 3.51
N TYR A 78 -25.02 6.58 2.46
CA TYR A 78 -26.43 6.95 2.38
C TYR A 78 -27.33 5.73 2.22
N TYR A 79 -26.97 4.81 1.30
CA TYR A 79 -27.78 3.60 1.07
C TYR A 79 -27.73 2.61 2.23
N SER A 80 -26.64 2.57 2.97
CA SER A 80 -26.55 1.78 4.22
C SER A 80 -27.37 2.36 5.37
N GLY A 81 -27.93 3.57 5.22
CA GLY A 81 -28.74 4.23 6.24
C GLY A 81 -27.95 4.94 7.35
N ILE A 82 -26.60 4.96 7.27
CA ILE A 82 -25.75 5.66 8.24
C ILE A 82 -25.95 7.18 8.15
N THR A 83 -26.01 7.71 6.93
CA THR A 83 -26.27 9.13 6.70
C THR A 83 -27.70 9.35 6.22
N ARG A 84 -28.33 10.41 6.75
CA ARG A 84 -29.70 10.78 6.35
C ARG A 84 -29.74 11.66 5.11
N ARG A 85 -28.63 12.28 4.77
CA ARG A 85 -28.45 13.16 3.61
C ARG A 85 -27.25 12.72 2.82
N ILE A 86 -27.30 12.93 1.54
CA ILE A 86 -26.20 12.70 0.63
C ILE A 86 -25.21 13.84 0.81
N GLY A 87 -23.95 13.53 1.16
CA GLY A 87 -22.86 14.49 1.20
C GLY A 87 -22.42 14.87 -0.22
N ASP A 88 -22.02 16.12 -0.40
CA ASP A 88 -21.46 16.64 -1.65
C ASP A 88 -20.06 17.20 -1.40
N VAL A 89 -19.14 16.85 -2.31
CA VAL A 89 -17.75 17.27 -2.24
C VAL A 89 -17.62 18.78 -2.49
N ASP A 90 -18.35 19.28 -3.48
CA ASP A 90 -18.32 20.69 -3.87
C ASP A 90 -18.88 21.62 -2.78
N ASP A 91 -19.84 21.13 -2.00
CA ASP A 91 -20.41 21.84 -0.85
C ASP A 91 -19.60 21.67 0.45
N GLY A 92 -18.56 20.80 0.45
CA GLY A 92 -17.80 20.44 1.64
C GLY A 92 -18.62 19.76 2.74
N SER A 93 -19.76 19.16 2.39
CA SER A 93 -20.70 18.51 3.32
C SER A 93 -20.44 17.01 3.50
N THR A 94 -19.34 16.49 2.97
CA THR A 94 -18.92 15.08 3.07
C THR A 94 -18.63 14.66 4.51
N VAL A 95 -18.97 13.42 4.84
CA VAL A 95 -18.72 12.82 6.16
C VAL A 95 -17.33 12.20 6.23
N THR A 96 -16.81 11.75 5.09
CA THR A 96 -15.51 11.07 5.00
C THR A 96 -14.33 12.04 5.01
N ASP A 97 -14.49 13.26 4.48
CA ASP A 97 -13.45 14.29 4.49
C ASP A 97 -13.56 15.13 5.78
N PHE A 98 -12.88 14.69 6.83
CA PHE A 98 -13.00 15.31 8.16
C PHE A 98 -11.96 16.40 8.43
N LEU A 99 -10.87 16.48 7.65
CA LEU A 99 -9.89 17.55 7.77
C LEU A 99 -10.37 18.82 7.05
N PRO A 100 -10.19 20.02 7.64
CA PRO A 100 -10.49 21.28 6.95
C PRO A 100 -9.76 21.40 5.60
N ALA A 101 -8.50 20.98 5.55
CA ALA A 101 -7.70 21.00 4.34
C ALA A 101 -8.21 20.06 3.21
N GLU A 102 -8.91 18.97 3.55
CA GLU A 102 -9.58 18.09 2.58
C GLU A 102 -10.76 18.79 1.94
N ARG A 103 -11.60 19.43 2.76
CA ARG A 103 -12.81 20.15 2.30
C ARG A 103 -12.48 21.37 1.45
N GLU A 104 -11.44 22.14 1.84
CA GLU A 104 -11.00 23.32 1.10
C GLU A 104 -10.41 22.97 -0.27
N ARG A 105 -9.73 21.82 -0.37
CA ARG A 105 -9.01 21.41 -1.57
C ARG A 105 -9.79 20.39 -2.42
N GLY A 106 -10.87 19.81 -1.90
CA GLY A 106 -11.67 18.78 -2.56
C GLY A 106 -10.94 17.47 -2.78
N ILE A 107 -9.90 17.17 -1.97
CA ILE A 107 -9.09 15.94 -2.09
C ILE A 107 -9.02 15.22 -0.77
N THR A 108 -9.08 13.89 -0.79
CA THR A 108 -8.81 13.06 0.39
C THR A 108 -7.31 13.03 0.69
N ILE A 109 -6.93 13.41 1.89
CA ILE A 109 -5.55 13.46 2.37
C ILE A 109 -5.25 12.26 3.27
N GLN A 110 -6.12 12.00 4.23
CA GLN A 110 -6.01 10.88 5.15
C GLN A 110 -7.08 9.83 4.86
N SER A 111 -6.71 8.55 4.92
CA SER A 111 -7.67 7.47 4.78
C SER A 111 -8.74 7.56 5.86
N ALA A 112 -10.02 7.56 5.47
CA ALA A 112 -11.14 7.43 6.39
C ALA A 112 -11.48 5.94 6.57
N ALA A 113 -11.79 5.52 7.79
CA ALA A 113 -12.27 4.16 8.06
C ALA A 113 -13.66 4.24 8.67
N VAL A 114 -14.65 3.69 7.98
CA VAL A 114 -16.06 3.73 8.36
C VAL A 114 -16.64 2.32 8.31
N THR A 115 -17.42 1.96 9.32
CA THR A 115 -18.11 0.67 9.39
C THR A 115 -19.60 0.86 9.16
N PHE A 116 -20.19 0.05 8.29
CA PHE A 116 -21.63 0.00 8.04
C PHE A 116 -22.08 -1.42 7.72
N GLN A 117 -23.41 -1.61 7.63
CA GLN A 117 -23.99 -2.89 7.27
C GLN A 117 -24.70 -2.78 5.92
N TRP A 118 -24.56 -3.84 5.11
CA TRP A 118 -25.27 -3.99 3.86
C TRP A 118 -25.81 -5.42 3.70
N PRO A 119 -27.07 -5.64 3.29
CA PRO A 119 -28.16 -4.65 3.24
C PRO A 119 -28.44 -3.97 4.59
N PRO A 120 -29.03 -2.74 4.60
CA PRO A 120 -29.32 -2.03 5.84
C PRO A 120 -30.28 -2.82 6.74
N LEU A 121 -30.02 -2.84 8.04
CA LEU A 121 -30.92 -3.41 9.03
C LEU A 121 -32.11 -2.46 9.22
N PHE A 122 -33.29 -2.84 8.78
CA PHE A 122 -34.53 -2.16 9.18
C PHE A 122 -35.02 -2.69 10.53
N GLU A 123 -35.58 -1.80 11.37
CA GLU A 123 -36.23 -2.19 12.63
C GLU A 123 -37.30 -3.26 12.35
N GLY A 124 -37.08 -4.46 12.87
CA GLY A 124 -37.98 -5.60 12.68
C GLY A 124 -37.50 -6.72 11.76
N THR A 125 -36.37 -6.57 11.06
CA THR A 125 -35.77 -7.66 10.31
C THR A 125 -35.07 -8.61 11.28
N LYS A 126 -35.56 -9.87 11.32
CA LYS A 126 -34.85 -10.94 12.08
C LYS A 126 -33.50 -11.21 11.40
N THR A 127 -32.46 -11.15 12.20
CA THR A 127 -31.11 -11.54 11.77
C THR A 127 -31.12 -12.98 11.26
N SER A 128 -30.80 -13.14 9.96
CA SER A 128 -30.46 -14.38 9.26
C SER A 128 -31.20 -15.66 9.68
N GLU A 129 -32.20 -16.06 8.88
CA GLU A 129 -32.67 -17.43 8.88
C GLU A 129 -31.64 -18.33 8.15
N PRO A 130 -31.42 -19.59 8.60
CA PRO A 130 -30.55 -20.52 7.90
C PRO A 130 -31.07 -20.76 6.46
N GLY A 131 -30.23 -20.53 5.45
CA GLY A 131 -30.58 -20.71 4.05
C GLY A 131 -30.92 -19.44 3.28
N MET A 132 -30.83 -18.26 3.89
CA MET A 132 -31.00 -16.99 3.21
C MET A 132 -29.88 -16.76 2.19
N PRO A 133 -30.16 -16.30 0.97
CA PRO A 133 -29.15 -15.95 -0.02
C PRO A 133 -28.16 -14.93 0.55
N ARG A 134 -26.88 -14.99 0.13
CA ARG A 134 -25.79 -14.16 0.66
C ARG A 134 -26.10 -12.66 0.57
N HIS A 135 -26.62 -12.20 -0.56
CA HIS A 135 -27.00 -10.80 -0.82
C HIS A 135 -28.20 -10.29 0.01
N GLN A 136 -28.90 -11.17 0.73
CA GLN A 136 -30.00 -10.79 1.66
C GLN A 136 -29.56 -10.85 3.11
N THR A 137 -28.38 -11.40 3.40
CA THR A 137 -27.82 -11.51 4.75
C THR A 137 -26.97 -10.26 5.04
N PRO A 138 -27.26 -9.49 6.08
CA PRO A 138 -26.48 -8.29 6.41
C PRO A 138 -25.02 -8.63 6.66
N HIS A 139 -24.14 -7.98 5.88
CA HIS A 139 -22.68 -8.05 6.04
C HIS A 139 -22.18 -6.78 6.70
N THR A 140 -21.14 -6.91 7.52
CA THR A 140 -20.45 -5.76 8.09
C THR A 140 -19.31 -5.34 7.16
N ILE A 141 -19.46 -4.17 6.56
CA ILE A 141 -18.46 -3.59 5.66
C ILE A 141 -17.64 -2.55 6.42
N ASN A 142 -16.34 -2.81 6.55
CA ASN A 142 -15.36 -1.83 6.99
C ASN A 142 -14.75 -1.20 5.75
N LEU A 143 -15.21 0.00 5.42
CA LEU A 143 -14.76 0.75 4.25
C LEU A 143 -13.60 1.65 4.63
N ILE A 144 -12.52 1.56 3.86
CA ILE A 144 -11.34 2.39 4.00
C ILE A 144 -11.22 3.22 2.73
N ASP A 145 -11.48 4.52 2.86
CA ASP A 145 -11.28 5.47 1.78
C ASP A 145 -9.81 5.86 1.70
N THR A 146 -9.18 5.65 0.53
CA THR A 146 -7.74 5.90 0.36
C THR A 146 -7.49 7.23 -0.36
N PRO A 147 -6.40 7.96 -0.05
CA PRO A 147 -6.03 9.16 -0.81
C PRO A 147 -5.80 8.86 -2.29
N GLY A 148 -6.17 9.81 -3.14
CA GLY A 148 -5.93 9.70 -4.59
C GLY A 148 -4.65 10.41 -5.06
N HIS A 149 -3.97 11.21 -4.25
CA HIS A 149 -2.83 12.02 -4.68
C HIS A 149 -1.49 11.28 -4.53
N ALA A 150 -0.57 11.53 -5.47
CA ALA A 150 0.74 10.85 -5.51
C ALA A 150 1.61 11.10 -4.28
N ASP A 151 1.53 12.30 -3.66
CA ASP A 151 2.29 12.65 -2.45
C ASP A 151 1.89 11.80 -1.24
N PHE A 152 0.69 11.20 -1.27
CA PHE A 152 0.17 10.31 -0.22
C PHE A 152 0.28 8.82 -0.57
N THR A 153 1.20 8.46 -1.46
CA THR A 153 1.42 7.05 -1.86
C THR A 153 1.65 6.15 -0.64
N PHE A 154 2.33 6.65 0.39
CA PHE A 154 2.55 5.89 1.63
C PHE A 154 1.23 5.59 2.37
N GLU A 155 0.30 6.54 2.41
CA GLU A 155 -1.02 6.36 3.00
C GLU A 155 -1.83 5.30 2.24
N VAL A 156 -1.71 5.28 0.90
CA VAL A 156 -2.31 4.25 0.05
C VAL A 156 -1.72 2.87 0.36
N LEU A 157 -0.39 2.73 0.40
CA LEU A 157 0.29 1.47 0.72
C LEU A 157 -0.10 0.93 2.10
N ARG A 158 -0.21 1.83 3.07
CA ARG A 158 -0.63 1.52 4.44
C ARG A 158 -2.07 0.98 4.47
N SER A 159 -2.94 1.63 3.74
CA SER A 159 -4.34 1.22 3.64
C SER A 159 -4.48 -0.11 2.90
N LEU A 160 -3.81 -0.30 1.77
CA LEU A 160 -3.85 -1.55 0.99
C LEU A 160 -3.49 -2.78 1.84
N ARG A 161 -2.55 -2.65 2.75
CA ARG A 161 -2.08 -3.77 3.58
C ARG A 161 -3.14 -4.37 4.50
N ILE A 162 -4.11 -3.56 4.91
CA ILE A 162 -5.16 -3.99 5.83
C ILE A 162 -6.46 -4.37 5.13
N LEU A 163 -6.49 -4.33 3.78
CA LEU A 163 -7.67 -4.68 3.00
C LEU A 163 -7.75 -6.17 2.73
N ASP A 164 -8.98 -6.69 2.71
CA ASP A 164 -9.28 -8.01 2.21
C ASP A 164 -9.65 -7.97 0.72
N GLY A 165 -10.31 -6.90 0.28
CA GLY A 165 -10.64 -6.63 -1.10
C GLY A 165 -10.65 -5.15 -1.42
N ALA A 166 -10.78 -4.78 -2.70
CA ALA A 166 -10.85 -3.39 -3.11
C ALA A 166 -11.84 -3.15 -4.25
N VAL A 167 -12.41 -1.95 -4.28
CA VAL A 167 -13.18 -1.41 -5.39
C VAL A 167 -12.31 -0.38 -6.11
N CYS A 168 -12.01 -0.63 -7.38
CA CYS A 168 -11.28 0.30 -8.22
C CYS A 168 -12.28 1.16 -9.00
N ILE A 169 -12.33 2.46 -8.70
CA ILE A 169 -13.20 3.39 -9.41
C ILE A 169 -12.43 4.01 -10.56
N LEU A 170 -12.99 3.90 -11.76
CA LEU A 170 -12.46 4.43 -13.00
C LEU A 170 -13.37 5.53 -13.53
N ASP A 171 -12.78 6.59 -14.07
CA ASP A 171 -13.53 7.64 -14.75
C ASP A 171 -13.88 7.19 -16.17
N GLY A 172 -15.15 7.12 -16.51
CA GLY A 172 -15.61 6.75 -17.85
C GLY A 172 -15.18 7.74 -18.96
N VAL A 173 -14.81 8.98 -18.59
CA VAL A 173 -14.29 10.00 -19.51
C VAL A 173 -12.78 9.92 -19.65
N ALA A 174 -12.03 9.79 -18.55
CA ALA A 174 -10.56 9.73 -18.55
C ALA A 174 -10.02 8.33 -18.86
N GLY A 175 -10.77 7.27 -18.53
CA GLY A 175 -10.32 5.89 -18.69
C GLY A 175 -9.35 5.44 -17.60
N VAL A 176 -8.39 4.60 -17.96
CA VAL A 176 -7.33 4.12 -17.05
C VAL A 176 -6.16 5.08 -17.09
N GLU A 177 -5.90 5.78 -16.00
CA GLU A 177 -4.77 6.70 -15.87
C GLU A 177 -3.53 6.02 -15.27
N ALA A 178 -2.35 6.63 -15.47
CA ALA A 178 -1.07 6.13 -14.94
C ALA A 178 -1.08 5.92 -13.41
N GLN A 179 -1.81 6.76 -12.69
CA GLN A 179 -1.98 6.61 -11.25
C GLN A 179 -2.75 5.34 -10.89
N THR A 180 -3.80 5.02 -11.64
CA THR A 180 -4.55 3.76 -11.48
C THR A 180 -3.64 2.55 -11.70
N GLU A 181 -2.82 2.55 -12.75
CA GLU A 181 -1.86 1.48 -13.03
C GLU A 181 -0.87 1.28 -11.86
N LYS A 182 -0.35 2.38 -11.31
CA LYS A 182 0.57 2.33 -10.16
C LYS A 182 -0.09 1.72 -8.91
N VAL A 183 -1.29 2.19 -8.54
CA VAL A 183 -2.04 1.65 -7.40
C VAL A 183 -2.46 0.21 -7.66
N TRP A 184 -2.81 -0.13 -8.91
CA TRP A 184 -3.14 -1.49 -9.33
C TRP A 184 -1.96 -2.44 -9.16
N THR A 185 -0.77 -2.03 -9.59
CA THR A 185 0.48 -2.79 -9.39
C THR A 185 0.81 -2.99 -7.90
N GLN A 186 0.62 -1.94 -7.09
CA GLN A 186 0.77 -2.05 -5.64
C GLN A 186 -0.21 -3.06 -5.03
N ALA A 187 -1.47 -3.05 -5.48
CA ALA A 187 -2.47 -4.00 -5.03
C ALA A 187 -2.15 -5.45 -5.47
N ASN A 188 -1.52 -5.65 -6.65
CA ASN A 188 -0.99 -6.94 -7.08
C ASN A 188 0.08 -7.48 -6.10
N ASN A 189 0.98 -6.61 -5.64
CA ASN A 189 2.04 -6.99 -4.69
C ASN A 189 1.48 -7.52 -3.35
N TYR A 190 0.29 -7.08 -2.98
CA TYR A 190 -0.43 -7.56 -1.79
C TYR A 190 -1.48 -8.63 -2.10
N SER A 191 -1.58 -9.09 -3.36
CA SER A 191 -2.57 -10.07 -3.84
C SER A 191 -4.00 -9.70 -3.41
N ILE A 192 -4.41 -8.44 -3.59
CA ILE A 192 -5.73 -7.96 -3.17
C ILE A 192 -6.76 -8.25 -4.26
N PRO A 193 -7.82 -9.03 -4.00
CA PRO A 193 -8.97 -9.19 -4.89
C PRO A 193 -9.67 -7.88 -5.17
N ARG A 194 -10.04 -7.64 -6.43
CA ARG A 194 -10.57 -6.33 -6.86
C ARG A 194 -11.72 -6.48 -7.83
N ILE A 195 -12.62 -5.50 -7.77
CA ILE A 195 -13.65 -5.26 -8.76
C ILE A 195 -13.48 -3.84 -9.32
N ALA A 196 -13.81 -3.63 -10.58
CA ALA A 196 -13.72 -2.33 -11.24
C ALA A 196 -15.13 -1.72 -11.38
N PHE A 197 -15.24 -0.43 -11.08
CA PHE A 197 -16.46 0.35 -11.23
C PHE A 197 -16.19 1.54 -12.15
N VAL A 198 -16.76 1.50 -13.36
CA VAL A 198 -16.67 2.60 -14.33
C VAL A 198 -17.74 3.62 -13.99
N ASN A 199 -17.28 4.74 -13.45
CA ASN A 199 -18.11 5.84 -12.93
C ASN A 199 -18.24 6.98 -13.95
N LYS A 200 -19.10 7.95 -13.67
CA LYS A 200 -19.34 9.16 -14.47
C LYS A 200 -19.83 8.90 -15.89
N LEU A 201 -20.57 7.83 -16.10
CA LEU A 201 -21.14 7.52 -17.41
C LEU A 201 -22.24 8.52 -17.84
N ASP A 202 -22.64 9.43 -16.95
CA ASP A 202 -23.57 10.53 -17.20
C ASP A 202 -22.91 11.77 -17.82
N ARG A 203 -21.57 11.79 -17.94
CA ARG A 203 -20.83 12.94 -18.49
C ARG A 203 -20.62 12.83 -19.99
N ASP A 204 -20.59 13.99 -20.65
CA ASP A 204 -20.24 14.08 -22.06
C ASP A 204 -18.83 13.53 -22.31
N GLY A 205 -18.69 12.70 -23.33
CA GLY A 205 -17.44 12.05 -23.68
C GLY A 205 -17.12 10.78 -22.88
N ALA A 206 -18.06 10.33 -22.02
CA ALA A 206 -17.91 9.04 -21.34
C ALA A 206 -17.97 7.89 -22.37
N ALA A 207 -16.97 7.00 -22.34
CA ALA A 207 -16.82 5.89 -23.27
C ALA A 207 -16.54 4.59 -22.51
N PHE A 208 -17.60 3.86 -22.15
CA PHE A 208 -17.46 2.59 -21.41
C PHE A 208 -16.67 1.55 -22.19
N ASN A 209 -16.90 1.44 -23.50
CA ASN A 209 -16.17 0.52 -24.39
C ASN A 209 -14.67 0.75 -24.36
N ARG A 210 -14.23 2.00 -24.47
CA ARG A 210 -12.82 2.37 -24.39
C ARG A 210 -12.23 2.00 -23.04
N THR A 211 -12.90 2.36 -21.94
CA THR A 211 -12.43 2.07 -20.58
C THR A 211 -12.28 0.57 -20.36
N VAL A 212 -13.20 -0.27 -20.82
CA VAL A 212 -13.11 -1.73 -20.73
C VAL A 212 -11.89 -2.27 -21.51
N LYS A 213 -11.63 -1.76 -22.72
CA LYS A 213 -10.44 -2.12 -23.50
C LYS A 213 -9.15 -1.70 -22.81
N GLU A 214 -9.13 -0.51 -22.21
CA GLU A 214 -7.98 -0.01 -21.44
C GLU A 214 -7.74 -0.85 -20.16
N ILE A 215 -8.79 -1.34 -19.48
CA ILE A 215 -8.64 -2.31 -18.38
C ILE A 215 -7.86 -3.54 -18.86
N GLY A 216 -8.23 -4.11 -20.00
CA GLY A 216 -7.55 -5.28 -20.55
C GLY A 216 -6.10 -5.01 -20.96
N SER A 217 -5.85 -3.90 -21.67
CA SER A 217 -4.53 -3.58 -22.20
C SER A 217 -3.56 -3.07 -21.14
N ARG A 218 -4.00 -2.18 -20.24
CA ARG A 218 -3.13 -1.50 -19.27
C ARG A 218 -3.04 -2.22 -17.91
N LEU A 219 -4.18 -2.74 -17.40
CA LEU A 219 -4.19 -3.48 -16.13
C LEU A 219 -3.88 -4.97 -16.30
N ARG A 220 -3.79 -5.44 -17.58
CA ARG A 220 -3.41 -6.81 -17.97
C ARG A 220 -4.25 -7.90 -17.31
N GLY A 221 -5.54 -7.63 -17.10
CA GLY A 221 -6.52 -8.57 -16.62
C GLY A 221 -7.70 -8.65 -17.59
N LEU A 222 -8.26 -9.86 -17.82
CA LEU A 222 -9.44 -10.03 -18.67
C LEU A 222 -10.64 -9.32 -18.01
N PRO A 223 -11.21 -8.27 -18.64
CA PRO A 223 -12.40 -7.61 -18.11
C PRO A 223 -13.61 -8.52 -18.27
N ALA A 224 -14.20 -8.90 -17.15
CA ALA A 224 -15.48 -9.62 -17.09
C ALA A 224 -16.60 -8.60 -16.92
N VAL A 225 -17.26 -8.25 -18.03
CA VAL A 225 -18.31 -7.20 -18.02
C VAL A 225 -19.56 -7.76 -17.36
N CYS A 226 -19.83 -7.36 -16.12
CA CYS A 226 -21.00 -7.74 -15.35
C CYS A 226 -22.17 -6.80 -15.59
N HIS A 227 -21.90 -5.50 -15.79
CA HIS A 227 -22.91 -4.50 -16.11
C HIS A 227 -22.60 -3.80 -17.43
N ILE A 228 -23.62 -3.58 -18.23
CA ILE A 228 -23.57 -2.74 -19.43
C ILE A 228 -24.38 -1.46 -19.21
N PRO A 229 -23.95 -0.31 -19.75
CA PRO A 229 -24.67 0.95 -19.60
C PRO A 229 -25.96 0.95 -20.41
N TRP A 230 -27.04 1.52 -19.84
CA TRP A 230 -28.33 1.72 -20.53
C TRP A 230 -28.53 3.19 -20.86
N TRP A 231 -28.53 3.47 -22.16
CA TRP A 231 -28.73 4.80 -22.72
C TRP A 231 -30.16 4.95 -23.26
N GLU A 232 -30.84 6.02 -22.93
CA GLU A 232 -32.18 6.31 -23.39
C GLU A 232 -32.27 6.35 -24.93
N GLY A 233 -33.11 5.48 -25.53
CA GLY A 233 -33.20 5.34 -26.99
C GLY A 233 -31.88 4.91 -27.65
N GLY A 234 -30.96 4.28 -26.92
CA GLY A 234 -29.69 3.79 -27.42
C GLY A 234 -28.57 4.84 -27.55
N LYS A 235 -28.87 6.14 -27.61
CA LYS A 235 -27.89 7.24 -27.77
C LYS A 235 -28.23 8.48 -26.93
N GLY A 236 -29.18 8.37 -26.05
CA GLY A 236 -29.60 9.48 -25.19
C GLY A 236 -28.85 9.56 -23.90
N ARG A 237 -29.53 9.97 -22.87
CA ARG A 237 -29.02 10.12 -21.54
C ARG A 237 -28.77 8.75 -20.86
N PHE A 238 -27.75 8.67 -19.99
CA PHE A 238 -27.52 7.50 -19.15
C PHE A 238 -28.62 7.38 -18.08
N THR A 239 -29.43 6.33 -18.13
CA THR A 239 -30.59 6.16 -17.27
C THR A 239 -30.55 4.91 -16.39
N GLY A 240 -29.69 3.95 -16.69
CA GLY A 240 -29.65 2.68 -15.98
C GLY A 240 -28.55 1.77 -16.42
N ILE A 241 -28.63 0.53 -16.00
CA ILE A 241 -27.66 -0.52 -16.30
C ILE A 241 -28.38 -1.81 -16.71
N GLY A 242 -27.77 -2.59 -17.61
CA GLY A 242 -28.11 -3.98 -17.86
C GLY A 242 -27.20 -4.88 -17.03
N ASP A 243 -27.77 -5.81 -16.29
CA ASP A 243 -27.05 -6.78 -15.44
C ASP A 243 -26.92 -8.11 -16.18
N ALA A 244 -25.72 -8.41 -16.65
CA ALA A 244 -25.42 -9.65 -17.38
C ALA A 244 -25.46 -10.90 -16.49
N ILE A 245 -25.28 -10.74 -15.18
CA ILE A 245 -25.35 -11.85 -14.22
C ILE A 245 -26.80 -12.29 -14.00
N ASN A 246 -27.70 -11.34 -13.77
CA ASN A 246 -29.10 -11.60 -13.44
C ASN A 246 -30.03 -11.55 -14.64
N LEU A 247 -29.54 -11.21 -15.84
CA LEU A 247 -30.32 -11.05 -17.08
C LEU A 247 -31.52 -10.09 -16.90
N CYS A 248 -31.27 -8.93 -16.31
CA CYS A 248 -32.28 -7.89 -16.12
C CYS A 248 -31.64 -6.52 -16.33
N ALA A 249 -32.49 -5.51 -16.55
CA ALA A 249 -32.06 -4.13 -16.55
C ALA A 249 -32.67 -3.35 -15.39
N LEU A 250 -31.85 -2.42 -14.84
CA LEU A 250 -32.26 -1.57 -13.75
C LEU A 250 -32.26 -0.11 -14.22
N LYS A 251 -33.38 0.57 -14.06
CA LYS A 251 -33.60 1.97 -14.47
C LYS A 251 -33.92 2.82 -13.24
N TRP A 252 -33.19 3.91 -13.08
CA TRP A 252 -33.41 4.86 -11.97
C TRP A 252 -34.28 6.02 -12.38
N THR A 253 -35.09 6.50 -11.45
CA THR A 253 -35.93 7.70 -11.67
C THR A 253 -35.04 8.95 -11.67
N GLU A 254 -35.21 9.80 -12.66
CA GLU A 254 -34.48 11.05 -12.79
C GLU A 254 -34.70 11.98 -11.59
N GLY A 255 -33.59 12.58 -11.07
CA GLY A 255 -33.65 13.51 -9.94
C GLY A 255 -34.08 12.87 -8.63
N GLY A 256 -34.21 11.53 -8.59
CA GLY A 256 -34.54 10.77 -7.40
C GLY A 256 -33.32 10.60 -6.48
N ASP A 257 -33.58 10.17 -5.24
CA ASP A 257 -32.55 9.83 -4.25
C ASP A 257 -31.86 8.51 -4.54
N GLY A 258 -32.17 7.85 -5.65
CA GLY A 258 -31.61 6.57 -6.08
C GLY A 258 -32.12 5.33 -5.34
N LYS A 259 -33.00 5.49 -4.34
CA LYS A 259 -33.53 4.35 -3.57
C LYS A 259 -34.54 3.54 -4.38
N SER A 260 -35.33 4.20 -5.25
CA SER A 260 -36.27 3.53 -6.10
C SER A 260 -35.68 3.27 -7.49
N MET A 261 -35.66 2.00 -7.88
CA MET A 261 -35.26 1.55 -9.19
C MET A 261 -36.33 0.63 -9.78
N GLN A 262 -36.52 0.70 -11.07
CA GLN A 262 -37.42 -0.20 -11.82
C GLN A 262 -36.56 -1.33 -12.38
N LYS A 263 -37.04 -2.56 -12.23
CA LYS A 263 -36.39 -3.74 -12.75
C LYS A 263 -37.17 -4.27 -13.95
N TYR A 264 -36.45 -4.49 -15.05
CA TYR A 264 -37.00 -5.02 -16.29
C TYR A 264 -36.38 -6.39 -16.58
N GLY A 265 -37.24 -7.41 -16.75
CA GLY A 265 -36.80 -8.73 -17.20
C GLY A 265 -36.57 -8.75 -18.72
N LEU A 266 -36.04 -9.87 -19.26
CA LEU A 266 -35.75 -10.02 -20.70
C LEU A 266 -37.00 -9.89 -21.58
N GLU A 267 -38.14 -10.30 -21.07
CA GLU A 267 -39.42 -10.18 -21.82
C GLU A 267 -39.92 -8.72 -21.87
N GLU A 268 -39.80 -7.99 -20.76
CA GLU A 268 -40.15 -6.59 -20.67
C GLU A 268 -39.22 -5.73 -21.52
N LEU A 269 -37.93 -6.05 -21.54
CA LEU A 269 -36.94 -5.37 -22.38
C LEU A 269 -37.18 -5.57 -23.87
N MET A 270 -37.91 -6.63 -24.27
CA MET A 270 -38.27 -6.83 -25.67
C MET A 270 -39.20 -5.71 -26.18
N GLN A 271 -39.94 -5.11 -25.27
CA GLN A 271 -40.86 -4.01 -25.59
C GLN A 271 -40.26 -2.63 -25.35
N GLU A 272 -39.51 -2.47 -24.25
CA GLU A 272 -38.92 -1.19 -23.84
C GLU A 272 -37.65 -0.84 -24.65
N ASP A 273 -36.72 -1.78 -24.77
CA ASP A 273 -35.44 -1.59 -25.50
C ASP A 273 -34.91 -2.92 -26.05
N PRO A 274 -35.33 -3.31 -27.29
CA PRO A 274 -34.82 -4.53 -27.90
C PRO A 274 -33.33 -4.54 -28.16
N GLY A 275 -32.71 -3.36 -28.33
CA GLY A 275 -31.26 -3.21 -28.53
C GLY A 275 -30.49 -3.61 -27.27
N LEU A 276 -30.87 -3.05 -26.12
CA LEU A 276 -30.28 -3.40 -24.82
C LEU A 276 -30.49 -4.89 -24.52
N ARG A 277 -31.65 -5.47 -24.82
CA ARG A 277 -31.90 -6.91 -24.65
C ARG A 277 -30.91 -7.76 -25.43
N SER A 278 -30.69 -7.43 -26.70
CA SER A 278 -29.75 -8.16 -27.55
C SER A 278 -28.31 -8.07 -27.02
N GLU A 279 -27.91 -6.85 -26.61
CA GLU A 279 -26.59 -6.62 -26.06
C GLU A 279 -26.37 -7.33 -24.72
N LEU A 280 -27.42 -7.38 -23.87
CA LEU A 280 -27.38 -8.07 -22.58
C LEU A 280 -27.16 -9.58 -22.76
N ILE A 281 -27.78 -10.21 -23.75
CA ILE A 281 -27.58 -11.60 -24.10
C ILE A 281 -26.14 -11.83 -24.60
N THR A 282 -25.64 -10.94 -25.45
CA THR A 282 -24.25 -10.98 -25.92
C THR A 282 -23.25 -10.84 -24.77
N ALA A 283 -23.48 -9.86 -23.86
CA ALA A 283 -22.66 -9.65 -22.66
C ALA A 283 -22.65 -10.90 -21.77
N ARG A 284 -23.81 -11.52 -21.56
CA ARG A 284 -23.93 -12.76 -20.80
C ARG A 284 -23.10 -13.90 -21.40
N THR A 285 -23.21 -14.10 -22.70
CA THR A 285 -22.45 -15.15 -23.41
C THR A 285 -20.95 -14.89 -23.29
N ALA A 286 -20.49 -13.67 -23.54
CA ALA A 286 -19.10 -13.30 -23.42
C ALA A 286 -18.57 -13.44 -21.99
N LEU A 287 -19.39 -13.12 -20.97
CA LEU A 287 -19.05 -13.29 -19.56
C LEU A 287 -18.81 -14.78 -19.22
N ILE A 288 -19.72 -15.67 -19.63
CA ILE A 288 -19.59 -17.10 -19.36
C ILE A 288 -18.39 -17.69 -20.13
N GLU A 289 -18.22 -17.35 -21.41
CA GLU A 289 -17.06 -17.80 -22.20
C GLU A 289 -15.73 -17.36 -21.57
N GLY A 290 -15.66 -16.11 -21.12
CA GLY A 290 -14.48 -15.57 -20.43
C GLY A 290 -14.19 -16.25 -19.09
N LEU A 291 -15.21 -16.55 -18.30
CA LEU A 291 -15.08 -17.25 -17.03
C LEU A 291 -14.63 -18.72 -17.21
N CYS A 292 -15.16 -19.41 -18.23
CA CYS A 292 -14.80 -20.79 -18.52
C CYS A 292 -13.31 -20.98 -18.92
N GLU A 293 -12.61 -19.89 -19.29
CA GLU A 293 -11.15 -19.97 -19.48
C GLU A 293 -10.39 -20.15 -18.15
N PHE A 294 -10.96 -19.75 -17.03
CA PHE A 294 -10.34 -19.77 -15.70
C PHE A 294 -10.96 -20.76 -14.72
N ASP A 295 -12.22 -21.17 -14.95
CA ASP A 295 -13.00 -21.99 -14.02
C ASP A 295 -13.63 -23.22 -14.70
N GLU A 296 -13.05 -24.39 -14.41
CA GLU A 296 -13.52 -25.65 -14.96
C GLU A 296 -14.91 -26.05 -14.44
N GLN A 297 -15.26 -25.65 -13.20
CA GLN A 297 -16.58 -25.99 -12.61
C GLN A 297 -17.72 -25.27 -13.35
N LEU A 298 -17.50 -24.01 -13.74
CA LEU A 298 -18.50 -23.30 -14.55
C LEU A 298 -18.59 -23.89 -15.94
N LEU A 299 -17.48 -24.32 -16.53
CA LEU A 299 -17.48 -24.98 -17.82
C LEU A 299 -18.30 -26.29 -17.80
N GLU A 300 -18.15 -27.11 -16.77
CA GLU A 300 -18.98 -28.31 -16.56
C GLU A 300 -20.47 -27.95 -16.43
N THR A 301 -20.79 -26.95 -15.60
CA THR A 301 -22.18 -26.48 -15.42
C THR A 301 -22.78 -25.98 -16.73
N TRP A 302 -22.00 -25.28 -17.56
CA TRP A 302 -22.46 -24.79 -18.84
C TRP A 302 -22.70 -25.92 -19.86
N LEU A 303 -21.83 -26.92 -19.90
CA LEU A 303 -22.01 -28.12 -20.73
C LEU A 303 -23.25 -28.93 -20.31
N ASP A 304 -23.55 -29.02 -19.01
CA ASP A 304 -24.75 -29.66 -18.49
C ASP A 304 -26.03 -28.90 -18.89
N CYS A 305 -25.93 -27.61 -19.19
CA CYS A 305 -27.02 -26.81 -19.75
C CYS A 305 -27.13 -26.82 -21.28
N GLU A 306 -26.57 -27.86 -21.95
CA GLU A 306 -26.60 -28.03 -23.41
C GLU A 306 -26.02 -26.82 -24.18
N ASP A 307 -24.98 -26.17 -23.62
CA ASP A 307 -24.35 -24.94 -24.16
C ASP A 307 -25.30 -23.72 -24.19
N ASP A 308 -26.43 -23.75 -23.50
CA ASP A 308 -27.30 -22.58 -23.38
C ASP A 308 -26.83 -21.65 -22.24
N THR A 309 -26.28 -20.48 -22.60
CA THR A 309 -25.80 -19.48 -21.64
C THR A 309 -26.92 -18.84 -20.83
N LEU A 310 -28.16 -18.87 -21.33
CA LEU A 310 -29.32 -18.32 -20.62
C LEU A 310 -29.83 -19.26 -19.53
N ALA A 311 -29.58 -20.56 -19.67
CA ALA A 311 -29.96 -21.59 -18.70
C ALA A 311 -29.03 -21.63 -17.47
N VAL A 312 -27.79 -21.14 -17.59
CA VAL A 312 -26.84 -21.10 -16.46
C VAL A 312 -27.38 -20.21 -15.36
N LEU A 313 -27.44 -20.70 -14.13
CA LEU A 313 -28.00 -19.95 -13.00
C LEU A 313 -27.09 -18.77 -12.62
N PRO A 314 -27.65 -17.59 -12.24
CA PRO A 314 -26.88 -16.42 -11.75
C PRO A 314 -25.96 -16.74 -10.59
N GLN A 315 -26.35 -17.68 -9.73
CA GLN A 315 -25.56 -18.11 -8.58
C GLN A 315 -24.25 -18.78 -9.01
N ALA A 316 -24.28 -19.66 -10.02
CA ALA A 316 -23.10 -20.33 -10.54
C ALA A 316 -22.07 -19.33 -11.10
N ILE A 317 -22.55 -18.26 -11.76
CA ILE A 317 -21.69 -17.19 -12.28
C ILE A 317 -21.07 -16.38 -11.16
N ARG A 318 -21.84 -16.01 -10.13
CA ARG A 318 -21.29 -15.28 -8.96
C ARG A 318 -20.22 -16.09 -8.25
N GLU A 319 -20.45 -17.40 -8.06
CA GLU A 319 -19.47 -18.30 -7.43
C GLU A 319 -18.21 -18.46 -8.29
N SER A 320 -18.37 -18.56 -9.60
CA SER A 320 -17.25 -18.61 -10.55
C SER A 320 -16.45 -17.31 -10.53
N LEU A 321 -17.10 -16.15 -10.66
CA LEU A 321 -16.44 -14.83 -10.53
C LEU A 321 -15.63 -14.76 -9.23
N ARG A 322 -16.24 -15.17 -8.12
CA ARG A 322 -15.58 -15.15 -6.81
C ARG A 322 -14.33 -16.05 -6.79
N ARG A 323 -14.43 -17.32 -7.29
CA ARG A 323 -13.27 -18.23 -7.38
C ARG A 323 -12.14 -17.65 -8.21
N CYS A 324 -12.48 -17.00 -9.34
CA CYS A 324 -11.48 -16.44 -10.25
C CYS A 324 -10.73 -15.22 -9.69
N ILE A 325 -11.33 -14.45 -8.75
CA ILE A 325 -10.71 -13.22 -8.25
C ILE A 325 -10.07 -13.37 -6.88
N ILE A 326 -10.41 -14.41 -6.10
CA ILE A 326 -10.05 -14.52 -4.69
C ILE A 326 -8.53 -14.65 -4.45
N ASP A 327 -7.79 -15.12 -5.44
CA ASP A 327 -6.33 -15.23 -5.40
C ASP A 327 -5.63 -13.85 -5.46
N GLY A 328 -6.37 -12.80 -5.83
CA GLY A 328 -5.87 -11.44 -5.97
C GLY A 328 -4.86 -11.24 -7.10
N SER A 329 -4.73 -12.20 -8.01
CA SER A 329 -3.79 -12.15 -9.14
C SER A 329 -4.11 -11.04 -10.14
N GLY A 330 -5.39 -10.61 -10.20
CA GLY A 330 -5.86 -9.61 -11.16
C GLY A 330 -5.94 -10.12 -12.61
N ARG A 331 -5.90 -11.42 -12.83
CA ARG A 331 -6.03 -12.02 -14.18
C ARG A 331 -7.43 -11.85 -14.76
N LEU A 332 -8.46 -11.85 -13.91
CA LEU A 332 -9.85 -11.56 -14.25
C LEU A 332 -10.34 -10.38 -13.44
N ILE A 333 -11.01 -9.43 -14.08
CA ILE A 333 -11.47 -8.18 -13.47
C ILE A 333 -12.96 -8.03 -13.71
N PRO A 334 -13.83 -8.24 -12.70
CA PRO A 334 -15.25 -7.94 -12.81
C PRO A 334 -15.47 -6.43 -13.01
N VAL A 335 -16.24 -6.05 -14.04
CA VAL A 335 -16.48 -4.65 -14.41
C VAL A 335 -17.95 -4.30 -14.23
N PHE A 336 -18.19 -3.25 -13.47
CA PHE A 336 -19.51 -2.68 -13.17
C PHE A 336 -19.62 -1.27 -13.72
N ALA A 337 -20.84 -0.85 -14.07
CA ALA A 337 -21.12 0.46 -14.67
C ALA A 337 -21.97 1.32 -13.76
N GLY A 338 -21.75 2.65 -13.76
CA GLY A 338 -22.62 3.56 -13.01
C GLY A 338 -22.26 5.04 -13.14
N ALA A 339 -23.03 5.86 -12.41
CA ALA A 339 -22.84 7.29 -12.27
C ALA A 339 -23.21 7.70 -10.83
N SER A 340 -22.23 7.68 -9.93
CA SER A 340 -22.44 7.92 -8.50
C SER A 340 -23.09 9.28 -8.22
N PHE A 341 -22.74 10.32 -8.99
CA PHE A 341 -23.33 11.64 -8.85
C PHE A 341 -24.85 11.63 -9.14
N ARG A 342 -25.29 10.79 -10.10
CA ARG A 342 -26.71 10.58 -10.43
C ARG A 342 -27.36 9.46 -9.62
N ASN A 343 -26.68 8.91 -8.64
CA ASN A 343 -27.18 7.82 -7.80
C ASN A 343 -27.45 6.50 -8.56
N ILE A 344 -26.79 6.26 -9.69
CA ILE A 344 -26.99 5.09 -10.56
C ILE A 344 -25.87 4.07 -10.32
N GLY A 345 -26.22 2.79 -10.09
CA GLY A 345 -25.30 1.66 -10.08
C GLY A 345 -24.61 1.37 -8.74
N VAL A 346 -24.81 2.18 -7.68
CA VAL A 346 -24.08 2.04 -6.39
C VAL A 346 -24.64 0.87 -5.56
N GLN A 347 -25.95 0.63 -5.52
CA GLN A 347 -26.51 -0.51 -4.79
C GLN A 347 -26.05 -1.86 -5.40
N PRO A 348 -26.13 -2.08 -6.73
CA PRO A 348 -25.57 -3.29 -7.33
C PRO A 348 -24.07 -3.45 -7.12
N LEU A 349 -23.32 -2.35 -6.99
CA LEU A 349 -21.91 -2.40 -6.62
C LEU A 349 -21.72 -2.90 -5.17
N LEU A 350 -22.56 -2.48 -4.23
CA LEU A 350 -22.53 -2.98 -2.85
C LEU A 350 -22.90 -4.48 -2.79
N ASP A 351 -23.88 -4.93 -3.58
CA ASP A 351 -24.21 -6.34 -3.72
C ASP A 351 -22.99 -7.14 -4.24
N ALA A 352 -22.28 -6.59 -5.23
CA ALA A 352 -21.07 -7.20 -5.78
C ALA A 352 -19.91 -7.25 -4.75
N VAL A 353 -19.78 -6.26 -3.89
CA VAL A 353 -18.82 -6.27 -2.78
C VAL A 353 -19.08 -7.45 -1.84
N ASP A 354 -20.33 -7.67 -1.46
CA ASP A 354 -20.71 -8.77 -0.58
C ASP A 354 -20.53 -10.13 -1.23
N ASP A 355 -20.94 -10.26 -2.49
CA ASP A 355 -20.94 -11.53 -3.22
C ASP A 355 -19.53 -11.94 -3.65
N LEU A 356 -18.71 -11.01 -4.13
CA LEU A 356 -17.46 -11.32 -4.83
C LEU A 356 -16.22 -11.16 -3.94
N LEU A 357 -16.14 -10.14 -3.08
CA LEU A 357 -14.92 -9.87 -2.32
C LEU A 357 -14.77 -10.83 -1.12
N PRO A 358 -13.54 -11.17 -0.75
CA PRO A 358 -13.28 -12.14 0.31
C PRO A 358 -13.57 -11.60 1.71
N ASN A 359 -13.79 -12.51 2.61
CA ASN A 359 -13.79 -12.26 4.04
C ASN A 359 -12.34 -12.40 4.62
N PRO A 360 -12.09 -12.00 5.87
CA PRO A 360 -10.75 -12.06 6.46
C PRO A 360 -10.11 -13.46 6.52
N THR A 361 -10.90 -14.55 6.54
CA THR A 361 -10.37 -15.91 6.60
C THR A 361 -9.93 -16.48 5.26
N GLU A 362 -10.35 -15.86 4.17
CA GLU A 362 -9.99 -16.24 2.79
C GLU A 362 -8.72 -15.55 2.30
N ARG A 363 -8.12 -14.71 3.15
CA ARG A 363 -6.90 -13.99 2.82
C ARG A 363 -5.64 -14.78 3.17
N PRO A 364 -4.53 -14.56 2.45
CA PRO A 364 -3.25 -15.13 2.84
C PRO A 364 -2.87 -14.77 4.26
N ASP A 365 -2.19 -15.69 4.94
CA ASP A 365 -1.71 -15.49 6.31
C ASP A 365 -0.76 -14.28 6.39
N PRO A 366 -0.95 -13.36 7.36
CA PRO A 366 -0.11 -12.18 7.48
C PRO A 366 1.33 -12.57 7.80
N VAL A 367 2.26 -12.00 7.04
CA VAL A 367 3.69 -12.25 7.24
C VAL A 367 4.16 -11.55 8.51
N ILE A 368 4.80 -12.32 9.38
CA ILE A 368 5.42 -11.85 10.62
C ILE A 368 6.94 -11.98 10.56
N SER A 369 7.62 -11.20 11.41
CA SER A 369 9.03 -11.37 11.72
C SER A 369 9.22 -11.51 13.23
N ILE A 370 10.14 -12.39 13.62
CA ILE A 370 10.58 -12.58 15.01
C ILE A 370 12.11 -12.56 14.96
N GLY A 371 12.70 -11.40 15.25
CA GLY A 371 14.11 -11.16 14.99
C GLY A 371 14.43 -11.29 13.49
N GLU A 372 15.33 -12.18 13.12
CA GLU A 372 15.73 -12.43 11.72
C GLU A 372 14.81 -13.44 10.99
N LYS A 373 13.96 -14.16 11.71
CA LYS A 373 13.08 -15.18 11.13
C LYS A 373 11.80 -14.55 10.61
N ARG A 374 11.38 -15.01 9.43
CA ARG A 374 10.12 -14.62 8.79
C ARG A 374 9.23 -15.86 8.61
N GLY A 375 7.93 -15.66 8.72
CA GLY A 375 6.93 -16.74 8.55
C GLY A 375 5.52 -16.18 8.56
N GLY A 376 4.53 -17.06 8.54
CA GLY A 376 3.12 -16.72 8.71
C GLY A 376 2.72 -16.63 10.19
N LEU A 377 1.72 -15.83 10.51
CA LEU A 377 1.16 -15.74 11.87
C LEU A 377 0.46 -17.04 12.26
N ALA A 378 -0.31 -17.66 11.35
CA ALA A 378 -0.96 -18.93 11.58
C ALA A 378 0.07 -20.06 11.79
N ASP A 379 1.15 -20.08 10.97
CA ASP A 379 2.24 -21.05 11.15
C ASP A 379 2.92 -20.92 12.51
N LEU A 380 3.02 -19.68 13.04
CA LEU A 380 3.48 -19.46 14.40
C LEU A 380 2.50 -20.03 15.41
N LEU A 381 1.20 -19.68 15.31
CA LEU A 381 0.17 -20.08 16.26
C LEU A 381 -0.05 -21.60 16.29
N ASP A 382 0.10 -22.26 15.12
CA ASP A 382 0.06 -23.71 14.97
C ASP A 382 1.35 -24.41 15.46
N GLY A 383 2.39 -23.63 15.82
CA GLY A 383 3.69 -24.17 16.23
C GLY A 383 4.52 -24.78 15.11
N LYS A 384 4.15 -24.55 13.84
CA LYS A 384 4.90 -25.02 12.65
C LYS A 384 6.16 -24.18 12.44
N LEU A 385 6.15 -22.90 12.83
CA LEU A 385 7.31 -22.03 12.75
C LEU A 385 8.31 -22.40 13.86
N SER A 386 9.39 -23.07 13.49
CA SER A 386 10.43 -23.44 14.44
C SER A 386 11.13 -22.18 15.00
N LEU A 387 10.92 -21.88 16.26
CA LEU A 387 11.63 -20.82 16.99
C LEU A 387 13.05 -21.26 17.42
N ALA A 388 13.44 -22.50 17.07
CA ALA A 388 14.74 -23.03 17.41
C ALA A 388 15.86 -22.41 16.59
N SER A 389 16.54 -21.42 17.14
CA SER A 389 17.90 -21.04 16.80
C SER A 389 18.65 -20.78 18.12
N SER A 390 19.95 -20.87 18.14
CA SER A 390 20.99 -20.72 19.14
C SER A 390 20.64 -20.35 20.62
N TRP A 391 19.46 -19.77 20.87
CA TRP A 391 18.92 -19.41 22.19
C TRP A 391 18.41 -20.60 23.01
N THR A 392 18.10 -21.73 22.37
CA THR A 392 17.50 -22.91 23.01
C THR A 392 18.52 -23.90 23.59
N LYS A 393 19.82 -23.72 23.36
CA LYS A 393 20.82 -24.58 23.98
C LYS A 393 20.81 -24.53 25.54
N HIS A 394 20.36 -23.41 26.12
CA HIS A 394 20.21 -23.30 27.57
C HIS A 394 18.79 -23.63 28.08
N MET A 395 17.77 -23.72 27.21
CA MET A 395 16.40 -24.04 27.57
C MET A 395 15.89 -25.40 27.05
N ALA A 396 16.77 -26.20 26.41
CA ALA A 396 16.43 -27.46 25.74
C ALA A 396 15.84 -28.58 26.64
N LYS A 397 15.64 -28.33 27.94
CA LYS A 397 14.94 -29.26 28.84
C LYS A 397 13.40 -29.06 28.90
N LYS A 398 12.82 -28.09 28.16
CA LYS A 398 11.37 -27.80 28.14
C LYS A 398 10.83 -27.53 26.75
N SER A 399 10.91 -28.49 25.84
CA SER A 399 10.28 -28.38 24.52
C SER A 399 8.74 -28.23 24.57
N SER A 400 8.10 -28.65 25.68
CA SER A 400 6.66 -28.38 25.94
C SER A 400 6.36 -26.91 26.28
N SER A 401 7.38 -26.09 26.52
CA SER A 401 7.22 -24.69 26.96
C SER A 401 6.94 -23.72 25.81
N ALA A 402 7.49 -23.93 24.61
CA ALA A 402 7.33 -22.98 23.49
C ALA A 402 5.91 -22.98 22.93
N THR A 403 5.34 -24.15 22.71
CA THR A 403 3.94 -24.30 22.23
C THR A 403 2.97 -23.79 23.28
N SER A 404 3.25 -24.01 24.57
CA SER A 404 2.43 -23.48 25.68
C SER A 404 2.50 -21.94 25.77
N MET A 405 3.64 -21.31 25.44
CA MET A 405 3.78 -19.85 25.41
C MET A 405 3.00 -19.24 24.25
N ILE A 406 3.09 -19.84 23.06
CA ILE A 406 2.38 -19.38 21.88
C ILE A 406 0.86 -19.47 22.07
N ALA A 407 0.37 -20.55 22.67
CA ALA A 407 -1.04 -20.76 22.96
C ALA A 407 -1.63 -19.73 23.96
N GLN A 408 -0.78 -18.96 24.65
CA GLN A 408 -1.21 -17.91 25.58
C GLN A 408 -1.39 -16.54 24.91
N ILE A 409 -1.10 -16.39 23.62
CA ILE A 409 -1.36 -15.13 22.89
C ILE A 409 -2.88 -14.92 22.84
N GLU A 410 -3.38 -13.89 23.54
CA GLU A 410 -4.80 -13.56 23.57
C GLU A 410 -5.24 -12.75 22.36
N ALA A 411 -4.37 -11.89 21.84
CA ALA A 411 -4.62 -11.11 20.64
C ALA A 411 -3.32 -10.62 19.99
N CYS A 412 -3.33 -10.53 18.65
CA CYS A 412 -2.31 -9.88 17.85
C CYS A 412 -2.98 -8.90 16.88
N ALA A 413 -2.58 -7.63 16.95
CA ALA A 413 -3.18 -6.55 16.16
C ALA A 413 -2.10 -5.63 15.57
N LEU A 414 -2.43 -5.02 14.44
CA LEU A 414 -1.63 -3.98 13.79
C LEU A 414 -2.29 -2.61 14.01
N ALA A 415 -1.56 -1.67 14.57
CA ALA A 415 -1.96 -0.26 14.58
C ALA A 415 -1.66 0.35 13.21
N PHE A 416 -2.67 0.47 12.36
CA PHE A 416 -2.45 0.92 10.99
C PHE A 416 -2.65 2.43 10.78
N LYS A 417 -3.34 3.10 11.73
CA LYS A 417 -3.56 4.54 11.67
C LYS A 417 -3.67 5.13 13.06
N VAL A 418 -3.04 6.27 13.28
CA VAL A 418 -3.17 7.09 14.49
C VAL A 418 -3.68 8.45 14.09
N VAL A 419 -4.68 8.97 14.81
CA VAL A 419 -5.28 10.29 14.55
C VAL A 419 -5.48 11.01 15.86
N HIS A 420 -5.20 12.30 15.90
CA HIS A 420 -5.55 13.17 17.02
C HIS A 420 -6.92 13.83 16.78
N ASP A 421 -7.90 13.42 17.54
CA ASP A 421 -9.24 14.00 17.54
C ASP A 421 -9.30 15.09 18.63
N PRO A 422 -9.67 16.36 18.32
CA PRO A 422 -9.72 17.44 19.30
C PRO A 422 -10.65 17.18 20.49
N ARG A 423 -11.66 16.33 20.31
CA ARG A 423 -12.66 16.02 21.36
C ARG A 423 -12.34 14.73 22.12
N ARG A 424 -11.77 13.73 21.43
CA ARG A 424 -11.59 12.37 21.94
C ARG A 424 -10.13 12.03 22.27
N GLY A 425 -9.19 12.92 21.90
CA GLY A 425 -7.75 12.69 22.04
C GLY A 425 -7.20 11.77 20.99
N VAL A 426 -6.12 11.06 21.31
CA VAL A 426 -5.47 10.14 20.37
C VAL A 426 -6.31 8.90 20.13
N LEU A 427 -6.66 8.64 18.89
CA LEU A 427 -7.38 7.47 18.39
C LEU A 427 -6.42 6.59 17.59
N VAL A 428 -6.27 5.34 18.01
CA VAL A 428 -5.42 4.35 17.33
C VAL A 428 -6.31 3.33 16.67
N TYR A 429 -6.35 3.34 15.34
CA TYR A 429 -7.07 2.35 14.54
C TYR A 429 -6.26 1.07 14.46
N ILE A 430 -6.88 -0.04 14.81
CA ILE A 430 -6.25 -1.36 14.78
C ILE A 430 -7.01 -2.33 13.91
N ARG A 431 -6.28 -3.24 13.25
CA ARG A 431 -6.84 -4.47 12.71
C ARG A 431 -6.35 -5.64 13.55
N VAL A 432 -7.27 -6.45 14.06
CA VAL A 432 -6.96 -7.65 14.83
C VAL A 432 -6.82 -8.84 13.89
N TYR A 433 -5.67 -9.51 13.91
CA TYR A 433 -5.39 -10.68 13.07
C TYR A 433 -5.60 -11.99 13.80
N SER A 434 -5.46 -12.02 15.13
CA SER A 434 -5.67 -13.23 15.94
C SER A 434 -6.24 -12.87 17.29
N GLY A 435 -7.14 -13.70 17.80
CA GLY A 435 -7.76 -13.55 19.10
C GLY A 435 -8.72 -12.38 19.23
N ALA A 436 -8.81 -11.77 20.41
CA ALA A 436 -9.66 -10.63 20.65
C ALA A 436 -9.04 -9.63 21.65
N VAL A 437 -9.01 -8.37 21.29
CA VAL A 437 -8.61 -7.27 22.18
C VAL A 437 -9.80 -6.89 23.05
N LYS A 438 -9.69 -7.08 24.36
CA LYS A 438 -10.75 -6.78 25.34
C LYS A 438 -10.53 -5.40 25.97
N ARG A 439 -11.62 -4.77 26.42
CA ARG A 439 -11.56 -3.53 27.20
C ARG A 439 -10.71 -3.74 28.46
N GLY A 440 -9.77 -2.84 28.72
CA GLY A 440 -8.87 -2.91 29.88
C GLY A 440 -7.66 -3.83 29.69
N ALA A 441 -7.55 -4.56 28.55
CA ALA A 441 -6.41 -5.43 28.27
C ALA A 441 -5.09 -4.66 28.28
N ALA A 442 -4.05 -5.32 28.81
CA ALA A 442 -2.68 -4.84 28.68
C ALA A 442 -2.16 -5.22 27.31
N LEU A 443 -1.72 -4.24 26.54
CA LEU A 443 -1.17 -4.39 25.22
C LEU A 443 0.34 -4.13 25.26
N TRP A 444 1.11 -5.08 24.80
CA TRP A 444 2.54 -4.94 24.58
C TRP A 444 2.79 -4.40 23.16
N ASN A 445 3.41 -3.23 23.07
CA ASN A 445 3.91 -2.69 21.80
C ASN A 445 5.29 -3.30 21.55
N THR A 446 5.39 -4.21 20.60
CA THR A 446 6.63 -4.95 20.32
C THR A 446 7.70 -4.12 19.65
N ASN A 447 7.32 -3.04 18.96
CA ASN A 447 8.25 -2.12 18.30
C ASN A 447 8.93 -1.19 19.29
N LEU A 448 8.19 -0.72 20.29
CA LEU A 448 8.66 0.25 21.27
C LEU A 448 9.07 -0.39 22.61
N ASN A 449 8.77 -1.69 22.80
CA ASN A 449 9.01 -2.41 24.07
C ASN A 449 8.34 -1.74 25.27
N VAL A 450 7.08 -1.29 25.09
CA VAL A 450 6.28 -0.65 26.15
C VAL A 450 4.92 -1.32 26.30
N THR A 451 4.37 -1.29 27.52
CA THR A 451 3.01 -1.78 27.80
C THR A 451 2.05 -0.62 27.92
N GLU A 452 0.93 -0.70 27.22
CA GLU A 452 -0.18 0.25 27.31
C GLU A 452 -1.48 -0.47 27.65
N ARG A 453 -2.51 0.26 28.05
CA ARG A 453 -3.83 -0.33 28.35
C ARG A 453 -4.89 0.16 27.40
N ALA A 454 -5.65 -0.76 26.82
CA ALA A 454 -6.83 -0.49 26.00
C ALA A 454 -8.04 -0.09 26.86
N GLN A 455 -8.08 1.13 27.34
CA GLN A 455 -9.13 1.56 28.27
C GLN A 455 -10.50 1.69 27.62
N ARG A 456 -10.55 2.25 26.41
CA ARG A 456 -11.79 2.45 25.65
C ARG A 456 -11.60 1.88 24.24
N LEU A 457 -12.55 1.03 23.86
CA LEU A 457 -12.63 0.43 22.54
C LEU A 457 -13.84 1.02 21.82
N LEU A 458 -13.64 1.45 20.59
CA LEU A 458 -14.64 2.14 19.79
C LEU A 458 -14.76 1.47 18.41
N GLN A 459 -15.98 1.48 17.87
CA GLN A 459 -16.26 1.21 16.46
C GLN A 459 -16.73 2.51 15.82
N MET A 460 -16.13 2.88 14.71
CA MET A 460 -16.48 4.11 14.00
C MET A 460 -17.62 3.85 13.02
N GLN A 461 -18.72 4.56 13.21
CA GLN A 461 -19.87 4.59 12.32
C GLN A 461 -19.99 6.00 11.75
N ALA A 462 -19.39 6.23 10.60
CA ALA A 462 -19.23 7.58 10.05
C ALA A 462 -18.49 8.52 11.04
N SER A 463 -19.12 9.62 11.44
CA SER A 463 -18.59 10.57 12.46
C SER A 463 -18.79 10.09 13.90
N ASP A 464 -19.63 9.09 14.12
CA ASP A 464 -19.99 8.62 15.44
C ASP A 464 -19.11 7.46 15.91
N ALA A 465 -18.79 7.44 17.19
CA ALA A 465 -17.99 6.39 17.82
C ALA A 465 -18.84 5.65 18.84
N VAL A 466 -19.07 4.37 18.61
CA VAL A 466 -19.81 3.49 19.53
C VAL A 466 -18.82 2.72 20.38
N GLU A 467 -19.03 2.72 21.72
CA GLU A 467 -18.18 1.93 22.62
C GLU A 467 -18.53 0.44 22.50
N ILE A 468 -17.48 -0.37 22.37
CA ILE A 468 -17.58 -1.82 22.28
C ILE A 468 -16.78 -2.50 23.38
N SER A 469 -17.15 -3.74 23.73
CA SER A 469 -16.50 -4.50 24.80
C SER A 469 -15.20 -5.17 24.36
N HIS A 470 -15.12 -5.54 23.08
CA HIS A 470 -13.97 -6.24 22.49
C HIS A 470 -13.92 -6.01 20.98
N ILE A 471 -12.74 -6.26 20.40
CA ILE A 471 -12.51 -6.26 18.94
C ILE A 471 -11.94 -7.64 18.61
N SER A 472 -12.71 -8.47 17.89
CA SER A 472 -12.34 -9.84 17.52
C SER A 472 -11.41 -9.87 16.30
N ALA A 473 -10.76 -11.02 16.08
CA ALA A 473 -9.96 -11.27 14.88
C ALA A 473 -10.78 -11.02 13.60
N GLY A 474 -10.14 -10.44 12.59
CA GLY A 474 -10.77 -10.04 11.33
C GLY A 474 -11.43 -8.66 11.36
N HIS A 475 -11.73 -8.09 12.54
CA HIS A 475 -12.36 -6.78 12.66
C HIS A 475 -11.36 -5.63 12.70
N ILE A 476 -11.86 -4.47 12.31
CA ILE A 476 -11.22 -3.17 12.48
C ILE A 476 -11.92 -2.45 13.63
N GLY A 477 -11.15 -1.85 14.52
CA GLY A 477 -11.68 -1.04 15.61
C GLY A 477 -10.69 0.04 16.03
N VAL A 478 -11.08 0.82 17.05
CA VAL A 478 -10.30 1.96 17.52
C VAL A 478 -10.06 1.84 19.02
N ILE A 479 -8.82 2.10 19.42
CA ILE A 479 -8.44 2.23 20.83
C ILE A 479 -8.18 3.71 21.11
N ALA A 480 -8.92 4.27 22.06
CA ALA A 480 -8.72 5.65 22.47
C ALA A 480 -7.77 5.74 23.68
N GLY A 481 -6.86 6.73 23.61
CA GLY A 481 -6.02 7.12 24.75
C GLY A 481 -4.70 6.37 24.90
N LEU A 482 -4.24 5.61 23.88
CA LEU A 482 -2.89 5.08 23.87
C LEU A 482 -1.87 6.23 23.74
N LYS A 483 -0.80 6.18 24.53
CA LYS A 483 0.17 7.29 24.62
C LYS A 483 1.36 7.15 23.68
N PHE A 484 1.81 5.92 23.42
CA PHE A 484 3.06 5.66 22.72
C PHE A 484 2.85 5.00 21.35
N ALA A 485 1.76 4.27 21.15
CA ALA A 485 1.49 3.56 19.90
C ALA A 485 1.59 4.49 18.68
N ARG A 486 2.28 4.01 17.64
CA ARG A 486 2.52 4.68 16.36
C ARG A 486 1.85 3.92 15.23
N THR A 487 1.68 4.57 14.13
CA THR A 487 1.27 3.92 12.89
C THR A 487 2.32 2.89 12.45
N GLY A 488 1.89 1.64 12.23
CA GLY A 488 2.77 0.52 11.88
C GLY A 488 3.17 -0.38 13.06
N ASP A 489 2.84 0.00 14.31
CA ASP A 489 3.20 -0.79 15.48
C ASP A 489 2.37 -2.07 15.60
N THR A 490 3.02 -3.13 16.07
CA THR A 490 2.37 -4.40 16.43
C THR A 490 2.01 -4.38 17.91
N LEU A 491 0.72 -4.61 18.19
CA LEU A 491 0.16 -4.66 19.54
C LEU A 491 -0.25 -6.08 19.86
N MET A 492 0.29 -6.62 20.96
CA MET A 492 0.00 -7.98 21.41
C MET A 492 -0.60 -8.00 22.81
N SER A 493 -1.69 -8.74 23.00
CA SER A 493 -2.23 -9.07 24.33
C SER A 493 -1.71 -10.44 24.76
N TYR A 494 -1.12 -10.45 25.94
CA TYR A 494 -0.56 -11.67 26.54
C TYR A 494 -0.81 -11.67 28.04
N PRO A 495 -1.32 -12.77 28.63
CA PRO A 495 -1.66 -12.82 30.05
C PRO A 495 -0.42 -12.71 30.93
N GLY A 496 -0.52 -11.95 32.02
CA GLY A 496 0.56 -11.82 32.98
C GLY A 496 1.79 -11.02 32.52
N VAL A 497 1.62 -10.15 31.51
CA VAL A 497 2.70 -9.28 31.01
C VAL A 497 3.27 -8.44 32.15
N ASN A 498 4.59 -8.58 32.36
CA ASN A 498 5.31 -7.63 33.19
C ASN A 498 5.46 -6.30 32.43
N PRO A 499 5.03 -5.16 32.99
CA PRO A 499 5.12 -3.86 32.32
C PRO A 499 6.54 -3.47 31.84
N LYS A 500 7.58 -4.07 32.42
CA LYS A 500 8.97 -3.76 32.07
C LYS A 500 9.64 -4.72 31.08
N SER A 501 9.20 -5.99 31.04
CA SER A 501 9.87 -7.02 30.22
C SER A 501 9.00 -7.59 29.11
N GLY A 502 7.72 -7.28 29.09
CA GLY A 502 6.77 -7.77 28.10
C GLY A 502 6.54 -9.29 28.14
N PRO A 503 6.05 -9.86 27.02
CA PRO A 503 5.94 -11.29 26.81
C PRO A 503 7.30 -11.99 26.85
N PRO A 504 7.36 -13.30 27.10
CA PRO A 504 8.62 -14.03 27.07
C PRO A 504 9.31 -13.94 25.71
N ALA A 505 10.64 -13.84 25.71
CA ALA A 505 11.41 -13.93 24.47
C ALA A 505 11.22 -15.32 23.81
N PRO A 506 11.10 -15.41 22.48
CA PRO A 506 11.25 -14.35 21.48
C PRO A 506 9.95 -13.62 21.11
N LEU A 507 8.81 -13.93 21.75
CA LEU A 507 7.49 -13.34 21.40
C LEU A 507 7.45 -11.82 21.61
N ASN A 508 8.26 -11.28 22.51
CA ASN A 508 8.39 -9.84 22.74
C ASN A 508 8.91 -9.07 21.50
N MET A 509 9.50 -9.76 20.50
CA MET A 509 10.04 -9.21 19.27
C MET A 509 9.16 -9.52 18.04
N LEU A 510 7.97 -10.06 18.24
CA LEU A 510 7.05 -10.39 17.16
C LEU A 510 6.55 -9.11 16.49
N GLN A 511 6.80 -8.98 15.21
CA GLN A 511 6.34 -7.85 14.41
C GLN A 511 5.55 -8.34 13.21
N LEU A 512 4.37 -7.77 13.01
CA LEU A 512 3.69 -7.80 11.72
C LEU A 512 4.53 -6.95 10.77
N ARG A 513 4.92 -7.52 9.62
CA ARG A 513 5.91 -6.91 8.72
C ARG A 513 5.62 -5.42 8.49
N PRO A 514 6.54 -4.51 8.79
CA PRO A 514 6.34 -3.08 8.57
C PRO A 514 6.27 -2.75 7.08
N ILE A 515 5.61 -1.63 6.76
CA ILE A 515 5.61 -1.07 5.41
C ILE A 515 6.96 -0.38 5.20
N GLU A 516 7.59 -0.63 4.06
CA GLU A 516 8.81 0.10 3.69
C GLU A 516 8.43 1.53 3.31
N VAL A 517 8.91 2.50 4.08
CA VAL A 517 8.72 3.93 3.81
C VAL A 517 9.83 4.40 2.89
N PRO A 518 9.52 4.98 1.72
CA PRO A 518 10.56 5.58 0.88
C PRO A 518 11.25 6.74 1.61
N PRO A 519 12.53 7.04 1.32
CA PRO A 519 13.21 8.17 1.94
C PRO A 519 12.56 9.50 1.51
N PRO A 520 12.41 10.46 2.44
CA PRO A 520 11.88 11.77 2.13
C PRO A 520 12.83 12.55 1.23
N VAL A 521 12.27 13.35 0.32
CA VAL A 521 13.02 14.14 -0.67
C VAL A 521 12.85 15.65 -0.53
N PHE A 522 11.90 16.08 0.29
CA PHE A 522 11.68 17.49 0.63
C PHE A 522 11.87 17.71 2.11
N PHE A 523 12.34 18.89 2.47
CA PHE A 523 12.42 19.32 3.87
C PHE A 523 12.09 20.82 4.02
N ALA A 524 11.73 21.20 5.22
CA ALA A 524 11.56 22.60 5.59
C ALA A 524 12.03 22.81 7.03
N ALA A 525 12.62 23.96 7.28
CA ALA A 525 13.03 24.35 8.61
C ALA A 525 11.83 24.78 9.46
N ILE A 526 11.81 24.40 10.74
CA ILE A 526 10.81 24.81 11.71
C ILE A 526 11.51 25.67 12.76
N GLU A 527 11.04 26.90 12.92
CA GLU A 527 11.56 27.86 13.87
C GLU A 527 10.50 28.18 14.94
N PRO A 528 10.67 27.74 16.19
CA PRO A 528 9.81 28.17 17.30
C PRO A 528 9.93 29.67 17.51
N HIS A 529 8.83 30.35 17.81
CA HIS A 529 8.83 31.82 18.05
C HIS A 529 9.65 32.24 19.26
N SER A 530 9.92 31.32 20.20
CA SER A 530 10.76 31.56 21.37
C SER A 530 11.31 30.25 21.92
N LEU A 531 12.40 30.30 22.67
CA LEU A 531 12.99 29.16 23.37
C LEU A 531 12.01 28.45 24.32
N SER A 532 11.07 29.20 24.91
CA SER A 532 10.05 28.65 25.80
C SER A 532 9.03 27.78 25.04
N GLU A 533 8.84 28.01 23.74
CA GLU A 533 7.91 27.25 22.89
C GLU A 533 8.58 26.04 22.23
N GLU A 534 9.91 25.95 22.23
CA GLU A 534 10.67 24.87 21.59
C GLU A 534 10.23 23.50 22.09
N LYS A 535 10.07 23.35 23.40
CA LYS A 535 9.61 22.08 23.99
C LYS A 535 8.20 21.71 23.54
N ASN A 536 7.30 22.69 23.50
CA ASN A 536 5.92 22.49 23.06
C ASN A 536 5.87 22.12 21.57
N VAL A 537 6.66 22.78 20.73
CA VAL A 537 6.78 22.45 19.30
C VAL A 537 7.32 21.05 19.10
N ALA A 538 8.34 20.62 19.85
CA ALA A 538 8.89 19.28 19.80
C ALA A 538 7.87 18.20 20.23
N GLU A 539 7.05 18.45 21.24
CA GLU A 539 5.96 17.56 21.67
C GLU A 539 4.87 17.44 20.59
N ILE A 540 4.50 18.54 19.93
CA ILE A 540 3.55 18.54 18.82
C ILE A 540 4.12 17.77 17.62
N LEU A 541 5.39 18.02 17.25
CA LEU A 541 6.06 17.28 16.18
C LEU A 541 6.10 15.78 16.49
N THR A 542 6.37 15.40 17.73
CA THR A 542 6.32 14.00 18.15
C THR A 542 4.92 13.39 17.92
N THR A 543 3.86 14.17 18.15
CA THR A 543 2.48 13.75 17.89
C THR A 543 2.23 13.57 16.39
N LEU A 544 2.69 14.49 15.55
CA LEU A 544 2.60 14.37 14.09
C LEU A 544 3.34 13.13 13.56
N LEU A 545 4.55 12.87 14.05
CA LEU A 545 5.34 11.69 13.68
C LEU A 545 4.70 10.36 14.10
N ARG A 546 3.88 10.37 15.14
CA ARG A 546 3.09 9.18 15.52
C ARG A 546 1.97 8.89 14.53
N GLU A 547 1.37 9.92 13.97
CA GLU A 547 0.30 9.81 12.99
C GLU A 547 0.86 9.43 11.61
N ASP A 548 1.94 10.11 11.22
CA ASP A 548 2.53 9.94 9.90
C ASP A 548 4.03 9.57 10.00
N PRO A 549 4.35 8.28 9.84
CA PRO A 549 5.74 7.82 9.89
C PRO A 549 6.55 8.16 8.63
N SER A 550 5.94 8.73 7.59
CA SER A 550 6.66 9.22 6.42
C SER A 550 7.25 10.63 6.63
N LEU A 551 6.83 11.32 7.69
CA LEU A 551 7.48 12.53 8.16
C LEU A 551 8.70 12.18 9.03
N HIS A 552 9.76 12.93 8.87
CA HIS A 552 10.97 12.81 9.70
C HIS A 552 11.36 14.17 10.25
N VAL A 553 11.78 14.21 11.51
CA VAL A 553 12.32 15.41 12.15
C VAL A 553 13.76 15.15 12.51
N ASN A 554 14.66 15.98 11.98
CA ASN A 554 16.06 16.03 12.34
C ASN A 554 16.38 17.37 12.99
N ILE A 555 17.21 17.36 14.01
CA ILE A 555 17.73 18.58 14.62
C ILE A 555 19.18 18.72 14.15
N ASP A 556 19.49 19.82 13.50
CA ASP A 556 20.86 20.13 13.13
C ASP A 556 21.66 20.47 14.38
N GLU A 557 22.69 19.69 14.70
CA GLU A 557 23.46 19.82 15.94
C GLU A 557 24.24 21.14 16.05
N GLU A 558 24.55 21.81 14.93
CA GLU A 558 25.31 23.08 14.94
C GLU A 558 24.42 24.30 15.05
N SER A 559 23.33 24.34 14.27
CA SER A 559 22.40 25.46 14.28
C SER A 559 21.28 25.31 15.33
N GLY A 560 21.07 24.09 15.84
CA GLY A 560 19.92 23.78 16.69
C GLY A 560 18.58 23.82 15.94
N GLN A 561 18.60 23.97 14.60
CA GLN A 561 17.41 24.13 13.79
C GLN A 561 16.69 22.79 13.62
N MET A 562 15.37 22.77 13.76
CA MET A 562 14.54 21.61 13.49
C MET A 562 14.18 21.56 12.02
N LEU A 563 14.49 20.44 11.35
CA LEU A 563 14.18 20.18 9.94
C LEU A 563 13.09 19.13 9.85
N LEU A 564 11.93 19.48 9.29
CA LEU A 564 10.85 18.54 8.97
C LEU A 564 11.01 18.09 7.53
N SER A 565 11.14 16.78 7.32
CA SER A 565 11.25 16.16 5.99
C SER A 565 10.01 15.37 5.64
N GLY A 566 9.62 15.37 4.36
CA GLY A 566 8.41 14.69 3.86
C GLY A 566 8.54 14.24 2.40
N MET A 567 7.51 13.57 1.91
CA MET A 567 7.49 12.89 0.61
C MET A 567 7.22 13.83 -0.58
N GLY A 568 6.55 14.95 -0.35
CA GLY A 568 6.16 15.89 -1.38
C GLY A 568 5.95 17.30 -0.84
N GLU A 569 5.81 18.27 -1.75
CA GLU A 569 5.55 19.67 -1.42
C GLU A 569 4.20 19.83 -0.70
N LEU A 570 3.14 19.26 -1.29
CA LEU A 570 1.80 19.29 -0.71
C LEU A 570 1.76 18.59 0.67
N HIS A 571 2.53 17.52 0.83
CA HIS A 571 2.61 16.81 2.11
C HIS A 571 3.18 17.71 3.22
N LEU A 572 4.25 18.46 2.95
CA LEU A 572 4.83 19.39 3.91
C LEU A 572 3.96 20.61 4.16
N GLU A 573 3.24 21.12 3.13
CA GLU A 573 2.26 22.20 3.31
C GLU A 573 1.16 21.79 4.28
N ILE A 574 0.61 20.58 4.14
CA ILE A 574 -0.42 20.06 5.02
C ILE A 574 0.13 19.85 6.44
N ALA A 575 1.36 19.35 6.57
CA ALA A 575 2.01 19.23 7.88
C ALA A 575 2.17 20.58 8.55
N ARG A 576 2.52 21.63 7.79
CA ARG A 576 2.58 23.02 8.27
C ARG A 576 1.20 23.53 8.72
N ASP A 577 0.19 23.37 7.87
CA ASP A 577 -1.17 23.84 8.17
C ASP A 577 -1.71 23.15 9.43
N ARG A 578 -1.45 21.87 9.60
CA ARG A 578 -1.79 21.12 10.82
C ARG A 578 -1.02 21.62 12.04
N LEU A 579 0.30 21.84 11.90
CA LEU A 579 1.14 22.35 12.99
C LEU A 579 0.62 23.68 13.52
N VAL A 580 0.29 24.61 12.61
CA VAL A 580 -0.12 25.97 12.95
C VAL A 580 -1.60 26.06 13.32
N THR A 581 -2.49 25.41 12.56
CA THR A 581 -3.94 25.58 12.69
C THR A 581 -4.55 24.60 13.69
N ASP A 582 -4.25 23.30 13.57
CA ASP A 582 -4.88 22.26 14.40
C ASP A 582 -4.24 22.22 15.78
N PHE A 583 -2.90 22.18 15.83
CA PHE A 583 -2.16 22.11 17.09
C PHE A 583 -1.82 23.47 17.68
N LYS A 584 -2.06 24.57 16.93
CA LYS A 584 -1.79 25.95 17.36
C LYS A 584 -0.36 26.16 17.86
N ALA A 585 0.59 25.48 17.20
CA ALA A 585 2.00 25.63 17.52
C ALA A 585 2.47 27.06 17.19
N LYS A 586 3.21 27.68 18.11
CA LYS A 586 3.84 28.97 17.88
C LYS A 586 5.20 28.78 17.22
N ALA A 587 5.17 28.40 15.95
CA ALA A 587 6.34 28.18 15.13
C ALA A 587 6.09 28.69 13.70
N THR A 588 7.16 29.07 13.03
CA THR A 588 7.16 29.43 11.63
C THR A 588 7.86 28.31 10.86
N MET A 589 7.32 27.92 9.73
CA MET A 589 7.96 26.98 8.81
C MET A 589 8.55 27.73 7.62
N GLY A 590 9.83 27.50 7.36
CA GLY A 590 10.57 28.09 6.25
C GLY A 590 10.12 27.57 4.89
N SER A 591 10.82 27.98 3.83
CA SER A 591 10.59 27.48 2.48
C SER A 591 10.86 25.96 2.39
N ILE A 592 10.12 25.32 1.49
CA ILE A 592 10.32 23.90 1.21
C ILE A 592 11.55 23.76 0.31
N GLU A 593 12.51 22.92 0.70
CA GLU A 593 13.75 22.70 0.01
C GLU A 593 13.92 21.22 -0.36
N ILE A 594 14.77 20.96 -1.36
CA ILE A 594 15.07 19.62 -1.84
C ILE A 594 16.21 19.03 -1.04
N SER A 595 16.08 17.77 -0.60
CA SER A 595 17.11 17.05 0.13
C SER A 595 18.17 16.53 -0.83
N TYR A 596 19.29 17.24 -0.92
CA TYR A 596 20.50 16.79 -1.60
C TYR A 596 21.28 15.80 -0.72
N ARG A 597 22.15 15.00 -1.31
CA ARG A 597 22.99 14.02 -0.65
C ARG A 597 24.45 14.22 -1.08
N GLU A 598 25.36 13.60 -0.32
CA GLU A 598 26.75 13.46 -0.71
C GLU A 598 27.08 11.98 -0.90
N SER A 599 28.02 11.66 -1.78
CA SER A 599 28.47 10.27 -1.98
C SER A 599 29.99 10.24 -2.11
N ILE A 600 30.57 9.17 -1.61
CA ILE A 600 32.03 8.92 -1.68
C ILE A 600 32.31 8.15 -2.97
N LEU A 601 33.23 8.67 -3.80
CA LEU A 601 33.58 8.09 -5.09
C LEU A 601 34.77 7.15 -5.07
N ALA A 602 35.65 7.27 -4.08
CA ALA A 602 36.85 6.45 -3.93
C ALA A 602 37.00 5.93 -2.49
N THR A 603 37.57 4.76 -2.35
CA THR A 603 37.82 4.16 -1.03
C THR A 603 38.96 4.90 -0.33
N THR A 604 38.77 5.24 0.95
CA THR A 604 39.76 5.91 1.79
C THR A 604 40.78 4.93 2.40
N SER A 605 41.83 5.47 2.94
CA SER A 605 42.75 4.70 3.80
C SER A 605 42.07 4.34 5.14
N PRO A 606 42.59 3.32 5.86
CA PRO A 606 42.07 2.98 7.18
C PRO A 606 42.36 4.09 8.19
N HIS A 607 41.32 4.58 8.87
CA HIS A 607 41.48 5.59 9.94
C HIS A 607 41.14 4.99 11.28
N ARG A 608 42.20 4.81 12.13
CA ARG A 608 42.01 4.34 13.48
C ARG A 608 41.98 5.50 14.47
N ILE A 609 40.91 5.56 15.29
CA ILE A 609 40.76 6.56 16.34
C ILE A 609 40.53 5.89 17.67
N VAL A 610 41.19 6.41 18.70
CA VAL A 610 40.94 6.06 20.11
C VAL A 610 40.27 7.25 20.76
N PHE A 611 39.04 7.08 21.16
CA PHE A 611 38.31 8.07 21.95
C PHE A 611 38.74 7.98 23.39
N ASP A 612 39.13 9.10 24.01
CA ASP A 612 39.54 9.19 25.41
C ASP A 612 39.07 10.55 25.96
N ARG A 613 37.87 10.59 26.47
CA ARG A 613 37.25 11.83 27.04
C ARG A 613 36.28 11.49 28.17
N ASP A 614 36.01 12.47 29.01
CA ASP A 614 34.97 12.37 30.03
C ASP A 614 33.57 12.52 29.43
N ILE A 615 32.70 11.55 29.70
CA ILE A 615 31.28 11.54 29.32
C ILE A 615 30.45 11.55 30.60
N ALA A 616 29.70 12.62 30.84
CA ALA A 616 28.84 12.76 32.01
C ALA A 616 29.55 12.49 33.36
N GLY A 617 30.81 12.93 33.48
CA GLY A 617 31.60 12.77 34.71
C GLY A 617 32.29 11.40 34.89
N LYS A 618 32.26 10.54 33.84
CA LYS A 618 33.00 9.27 33.79
C LYS A 618 33.93 9.27 32.59
N ARG A 619 35.18 8.86 32.81
CA ARG A 619 36.12 8.70 31.70
C ARG A 619 35.68 7.56 30.78
N GLY A 620 35.45 7.87 29.50
CA GLY A 620 35.12 6.92 28.46
C GLY A 620 36.32 6.70 27.53
N LYS A 621 36.70 5.44 27.27
CA LYS A 621 37.77 5.12 26.35
C LYS A 621 37.43 3.92 25.49
N ALA A 622 37.49 4.07 24.13
CA ALA A 622 37.26 3.02 23.16
C ALA A 622 38.00 3.30 21.85
N GLY A 623 38.42 2.24 21.14
CA GLY A 623 39.01 2.33 19.81
C GLY A 623 38.07 1.86 18.71
N CYS A 624 38.26 2.36 17.48
CA CYS A 624 37.63 1.87 16.28
C CYS A 624 38.42 2.31 15.05
N GLU A 625 38.51 1.46 14.03
CA GLU A 625 39.09 1.79 12.73
C GLU A 625 37.96 1.83 11.69
N ALA A 626 37.95 2.83 10.82
CA ALA A 626 36.95 2.98 9.77
C ALA A 626 37.58 3.15 8.39
N ILE A 627 36.97 2.52 7.38
CA ILE A 627 37.24 2.70 5.96
C ILE A 627 35.93 3.07 5.31
N ILE A 628 35.92 4.07 4.45
CA ILE A 628 34.73 4.43 3.68
C ILE A 628 35.02 4.37 2.19
N GLY A 629 33.98 4.00 1.39
CA GLY A 629 34.11 3.92 -0.04
C GLY A 629 32.77 3.87 -0.73
N PRO A 630 32.75 3.80 -2.08
CA PRO A 630 31.51 3.70 -2.84
C PRO A 630 30.81 2.36 -2.57
N PHE A 631 29.47 2.39 -2.57
CA PHE A 631 28.66 1.19 -2.44
C PHE A 631 28.83 0.30 -3.68
N LYS A 632 29.38 -0.91 -3.49
CA LYS A 632 29.48 -1.94 -4.54
C LYS A 632 28.66 -3.15 -4.10
N HIS A 633 27.72 -3.57 -4.91
CA HIS A 633 26.79 -4.67 -4.60
C HIS A 633 27.42 -6.06 -4.40
N ALA A 634 28.71 -6.24 -4.61
CA ALA A 634 29.32 -7.55 -4.79
C ALA A 634 30.19 -8.08 -3.63
N ASP A 635 30.58 -7.28 -2.63
CA ASP A 635 31.63 -7.68 -1.67
C ASP A 635 31.19 -7.64 -0.20
N SER A 636 30.12 -8.35 0.17
CA SER A 636 29.81 -8.56 1.60
C SER A 636 30.44 -9.87 2.09
N THR A 637 31.74 -9.83 2.39
CA THR A 637 32.49 -10.94 3.07
C THR A 637 32.51 -10.79 4.58
N SER A 638 31.89 -9.73 5.15
CA SER A 638 31.89 -9.48 6.59
C SER A 638 30.74 -10.20 7.30
N ASP A 639 31.03 -10.71 8.50
CA ASP A 639 30.12 -11.49 9.34
C ASP A 639 28.88 -10.73 9.80
N TYR A 640 28.88 -9.39 9.75
CA TYR A 640 27.77 -8.55 10.15
C TYR A 640 27.68 -7.31 9.27
N THR A 641 26.59 -7.22 8.51
CA THR A 641 26.35 -6.11 7.60
C THR A 641 24.92 -5.58 7.78
N VAL A 642 24.77 -4.26 7.91
CA VAL A 642 23.49 -3.58 8.08
C VAL A 642 23.35 -2.49 7.05
N SER A 643 22.20 -2.42 6.37
CA SER A 643 21.84 -1.30 5.51
C SER A 643 21.04 -0.27 6.30
N ARG A 644 21.45 1.02 6.22
CA ARG A 644 20.77 2.15 6.85
C ARG A 644 20.80 3.36 5.92
N ASP A 645 19.67 3.99 5.68
CA ASP A 645 19.53 5.23 4.89
C ASP A 645 20.22 5.20 3.52
N GLY A 646 20.19 4.03 2.85
CA GLY A 646 20.86 3.81 1.57
C GLY A 646 22.37 3.64 1.65
N ASN A 647 22.93 3.50 2.86
CA ASN A 647 24.32 3.19 3.10
C ASN A 647 24.47 1.77 3.63
N LEU A 648 25.64 1.18 3.41
CA LEU A 648 26.00 -0.15 3.90
C LEU A 648 27.04 -0.01 5.01
N ILE A 649 26.77 -0.60 6.17
CA ILE A 649 27.71 -0.61 7.31
C ILE A 649 28.09 -2.06 7.59
N SER A 650 29.34 -2.38 7.41
CA SER A 650 29.91 -3.70 7.69
C SER A 650 30.83 -3.62 8.89
N ILE A 651 30.72 -4.59 9.81
CA ILE A 651 31.58 -4.70 10.96
C ILE A 651 32.45 -5.94 10.78
N ASP A 652 33.75 -5.72 10.73
CA ASP A 652 34.76 -6.75 10.62
C ASP A 652 35.40 -7.01 12.00
N VAL A 653 35.15 -8.21 12.51
CA VAL A 653 35.72 -8.66 13.81
C VAL A 653 36.60 -9.86 13.53
N PRO A 654 37.84 -9.94 14.09
CA PRO A 654 38.75 -11.05 13.84
C PRO A 654 38.11 -12.42 14.15
N THR A 655 38.23 -13.37 13.22
CA THR A 655 37.68 -14.72 13.34
C THR A 655 38.21 -15.50 14.52
N SER A 656 39.40 -15.14 15.00
CA SER A 656 40.01 -15.70 16.22
C SER A 656 39.15 -15.53 17.48
N TRP A 657 38.15 -14.69 17.42
CA TRP A 657 37.29 -14.38 18.57
C TRP A 657 36.04 -15.27 18.66
N PHE A 658 35.75 -16.02 17.60
CA PHE A 658 34.62 -16.96 17.54
C PHE A 658 34.99 -18.41 17.87
N GLY A 659 36.30 -18.72 18.16
CA GLY A 659 36.76 -20.04 18.51
C GLY A 659 36.71 -20.31 20.02
N GLU A 660 36.01 -21.38 20.36
CA GLU A 660 35.93 -22.15 21.60
C GLU A 660 36.69 -21.59 22.84
N GLU A 661 35.93 -21.46 23.92
CA GLU A 661 36.23 -21.36 25.33
C GLU A 661 37.74 -21.32 25.69
N GLU A 662 38.11 -20.26 26.44
CA GLU A 662 39.33 -20.07 27.21
C GLU A 662 40.50 -19.37 26.50
N GLN A 663 40.72 -18.11 26.88
CA GLN A 663 41.87 -17.23 26.69
C GLN A 663 41.80 -16.10 25.64
N GLY A 664 40.61 -15.47 25.44
CA GLY A 664 40.50 -14.17 24.76
C GLY A 664 39.96 -13.10 25.71
N ALA A 665 40.38 -11.84 25.54
CA ALA A 665 39.88 -10.71 26.34
C ALA A 665 38.35 -10.74 26.42
N SER A 666 37.82 -11.18 27.56
CA SER A 666 36.39 -11.31 27.80
C SER A 666 35.77 -9.93 27.76
N LEU A 667 34.71 -9.76 26.94
CA LEU A 667 33.88 -8.57 27.01
C LEU A 667 33.43 -8.32 28.45
N PRO A 668 33.32 -7.07 28.88
CA PRO A 668 32.68 -6.74 30.14
C PRO A 668 31.29 -7.35 30.19
N LYS A 669 30.87 -7.95 31.31
CA LYS A 669 29.56 -8.58 31.48
C LYS A 669 28.42 -7.64 31.14
N ASP A 670 28.63 -6.35 31.22
CA ASP A 670 27.66 -5.30 30.92
C ASP A 670 27.62 -4.90 29.43
N LEU A 671 28.51 -5.46 28.58
CA LEU A 671 28.60 -5.12 27.15
C LEU A 671 28.60 -6.38 26.26
N PRO A 672 27.44 -6.99 26.02
CA PRO A 672 27.33 -8.12 25.11
C PRO A 672 27.72 -7.71 23.67
N LEU A 673 28.16 -8.64 22.84
CA LEU A 673 28.57 -8.39 21.45
C LEU A 673 27.49 -7.66 20.63
N ALA A 674 26.21 -7.98 20.84
CA ALA A 674 25.12 -7.30 20.20
C ALA A 674 25.05 -5.80 20.52
N ALA A 675 25.33 -5.41 21.79
CA ALA A 675 25.35 -4.01 22.19
C ALA A 675 26.61 -3.29 21.64
N VAL A 676 27.73 -3.98 21.49
CA VAL A 676 28.93 -3.42 20.83
C VAL A 676 28.62 -3.13 19.35
N ARG A 677 28.05 -4.11 18.64
CA ARG A 677 27.65 -3.95 17.22
C ARG A 677 26.69 -2.80 17.04
N GLU A 678 25.66 -2.74 17.86
CA GLU A 678 24.67 -1.67 17.82
C GLU A 678 25.29 -0.29 18.11
N ALA A 679 26.17 -0.19 19.10
CA ALA A 679 26.88 1.05 19.41
C ALA A 679 27.77 1.53 18.25
N LEU A 680 28.51 0.62 17.61
CA LEU A 680 29.35 0.94 16.45
C LEU A 680 28.52 1.38 15.26
N VAL A 681 27.41 0.68 14.95
CA VAL A 681 26.47 1.08 13.89
C VAL A 681 25.88 2.46 14.16
N ASN A 682 25.40 2.72 15.37
CA ASN A 682 24.85 4.01 15.75
C ASN A 682 25.87 5.15 15.60
N GLY A 683 27.14 4.90 15.94
CA GLY A 683 28.23 5.85 15.73
C GLY A 683 28.48 6.15 14.24
N ALA A 684 28.49 5.13 13.39
CA ALA A 684 28.62 5.30 11.95
C ALA A 684 27.43 6.05 11.33
N VAL A 685 26.21 5.69 11.70
CA VAL A 685 24.98 6.38 11.23
C VAL A 685 25.01 7.87 11.59
N ALA A 686 25.40 8.20 12.83
CA ALA A 686 25.53 9.59 13.26
C ALA A 686 26.60 10.37 12.47
N ALA A 687 27.69 9.70 12.03
CA ALA A 687 28.70 10.32 11.19
C ALA A 687 28.22 10.51 9.75
N LEU A 688 27.47 9.54 9.20
CA LEU A 688 26.91 9.57 7.84
C LEU A 688 25.80 10.60 7.67
N ALA A 689 25.15 11.00 8.77
CA ALA A 689 24.11 12.02 8.73
C ALA A 689 24.60 13.39 8.22
N ARG A 690 25.91 13.60 8.22
CA ARG A 690 26.53 14.85 7.80
C ARG A 690 27.78 14.64 6.97
N GLY A 691 27.69 14.92 5.67
CA GLY A 691 28.79 14.80 4.74
C GLY A 691 29.83 15.92 4.88
N PRO A 692 31.05 15.69 4.36
CA PRO A 692 32.18 16.58 4.59
C PRO A 692 32.21 17.83 3.69
N ARG A 693 31.45 17.87 2.57
CA ARG A 693 31.54 18.94 1.57
C ARG A 693 30.58 20.09 1.85
N ARG A 694 29.27 19.80 1.99
CA ARG A 694 28.22 20.77 2.23
C ARG A 694 27.30 20.38 3.39
N ALA A 695 27.76 19.45 4.21
CA ALA A 695 27.01 18.91 5.33
C ALA A 695 25.69 18.17 4.96
N PHE A 696 25.50 17.77 3.70
CA PHE A 696 24.39 16.93 3.32
C PHE A 696 24.61 15.48 3.76
N PRO A 697 23.56 14.70 4.09
CA PRO A 697 23.72 13.31 4.47
C PRO A 697 24.42 12.48 3.39
N LEU A 698 25.31 11.58 3.80
CA LEU A 698 25.97 10.63 2.90
C LEU A 698 24.97 9.57 2.41
N HIS A 699 25.09 9.18 1.14
CA HIS A 699 24.26 8.18 0.49
C HIS A 699 25.11 7.31 -0.45
N ALA A 700 24.68 6.06 -0.67
CA ALA A 700 25.38 5.09 -1.49
C ALA A 700 26.87 4.90 -1.06
N THR A 701 27.12 4.93 0.26
CA THR A 701 28.44 4.80 0.86
C THR A 701 28.54 3.48 1.62
N HIS A 702 29.65 2.78 1.46
CA HIS A 702 29.98 1.60 2.23
C HIS A 702 30.98 1.97 3.33
N VAL A 703 30.61 1.73 4.58
CA VAL A 703 31.44 1.92 5.77
C VAL A 703 31.87 0.56 6.30
N ILE A 704 33.16 0.32 6.36
CA ILE A 704 33.74 -0.88 6.97
C ILE A 704 34.33 -0.46 8.29
N LEU A 705 33.78 -0.94 9.39
CA LEU A 705 34.26 -0.74 10.74
C LEU A 705 35.08 -1.97 11.15
N LYS A 706 36.36 -1.79 11.45
CA LYS A 706 37.19 -2.83 12.02
C LYS A 706 37.29 -2.62 13.51
N PHE A 707 36.97 -3.64 14.26
CA PHE A 707 36.97 -3.63 15.71
C PHE A 707 37.78 -4.85 16.24
N ASP A 708 38.86 -4.59 16.95
CA ASP A 708 39.66 -5.60 17.58
C ASP A 708 39.53 -5.49 19.10
N PRO A 709 38.82 -6.43 19.74
CA PRO A 709 38.68 -6.42 21.20
C PRO A 709 39.93 -6.33 22.01
N SER A 710 41.07 -6.82 21.48
CA SER A 710 42.35 -6.81 22.19
C SER A 710 42.98 -5.41 22.30
N SER A 711 42.68 -4.55 21.32
CA SER A 711 43.31 -3.21 21.21
C SER A 711 42.33 -2.05 21.36
N ASP A 712 41.03 -2.31 21.25
CA ASP A 712 39.96 -1.30 21.21
C ASP A 712 39.08 -1.28 22.47
N LEU A 713 39.25 -2.29 23.36
CA LEU A 713 38.64 -2.34 24.69
C LEU A 713 39.62 -1.92 25.77
N PHE A 714 39.19 -1.07 26.68
CA PHE A 714 39.96 -0.54 27.79
C PHE A 714 39.32 -0.87 29.16
N GLY A 715 38.84 -2.10 29.31
CA GLY A 715 38.22 -2.59 30.54
C GLY A 715 37.01 -1.76 30.97
N GLY A 716 36.91 -1.36 32.24
CA GLY A 716 35.79 -0.61 32.79
C GLY A 716 35.61 0.82 32.25
N TYR A 717 36.53 1.32 31.42
CA TYR A 717 36.39 2.63 30.74
C TYR A 717 35.64 2.52 29.41
N THR A 718 35.42 1.32 28.88
CA THR A 718 34.70 1.13 27.63
C THR A 718 33.22 1.03 27.91
N SER A 719 32.45 1.93 27.31
CA SER A 719 30.96 1.97 27.35
C SER A 719 30.40 2.02 25.95
N ALA A 720 29.11 1.69 25.77
CA ALA A 720 28.42 1.81 24.48
C ALA A 720 28.53 3.21 23.88
N THR A 721 28.45 4.26 24.72
CA THR A 721 28.62 5.65 24.30
C THR A 721 30.04 5.98 23.85
N ALA A 722 31.07 5.40 24.50
CA ALA A 722 32.45 5.59 24.09
C ALA A 722 32.75 4.89 22.75
N LEU A 723 32.20 3.68 22.52
CA LEU A 723 32.28 2.94 21.25
C LEU A 723 31.59 3.69 20.11
N SER A 724 30.40 4.18 20.35
CA SER A 724 29.65 4.99 19.36
C SER A 724 30.43 6.28 19.01
N SER A 725 31.04 6.94 20.00
CA SER A 725 31.88 8.13 19.78
C SER A 725 33.16 7.81 19.02
N ALA A 726 33.82 6.69 19.29
CA ALA A 726 35.00 6.26 18.56
C ALA A 726 34.68 5.96 17.09
N ALA A 727 33.62 5.20 16.81
CA ALA A 727 33.15 4.91 15.46
C ALA A 727 32.77 6.19 14.69
N ARG A 728 32.02 7.11 15.33
CA ARG A 728 31.66 8.41 14.75
C ARG A 728 32.91 9.20 14.33
N LEU A 729 33.90 9.33 15.20
CA LEU A 729 35.11 10.08 14.91
C LEU A 729 35.96 9.40 13.82
N ALA A 730 36.05 8.07 13.80
CA ALA A 730 36.78 7.34 12.78
C ALA A 730 36.18 7.52 11.39
N VAL A 731 34.84 7.42 11.27
CA VAL A 731 34.11 7.67 10.01
C VAL A 731 34.23 9.13 9.58
N GLN A 732 34.19 10.09 10.51
CA GLN A 732 34.39 11.51 10.20
C GLN A 732 35.78 11.80 9.71
N ALA A 733 36.81 11.15 10.27
CA ALA A 733 38.21 11.29 9.82
C ALA A 733 38.38 10.75 8.40
N ALA A 734 37.83 9.57 8.11
CA ALA A 734 37.83 8.99 6.78
C ALA A 734 37.05 9.88 5.75
N SER A 735 35.93 10.46 6.17
CA SER A 735 35.14 11.39 5.31
C SER A 735 35.95 12.68 4.99
N LYS A 736 36.72 13.20 5.94
CA LYS A 736 37.60 14.35 5.71
C LYS A 736 38.73 14.05 4.73
N GLU A 737 39.30 12.83 4.78
CA GLU A 737 40.28 12.38 3.79
C GLU A 737 39.66 12.33 2.39
N ALA A 738 38.45 11.77 2.28
CA ALA A 738 37.73 11.72 0.99
C ALA A 738 37.52 13.12 0.41
N LEU A 739 37.21 14.10 1.26
CA LEU A 739 37.08 15.51 0.82
C LEU A 739 38.44 16.08 0.37
N ALA A 740 39.52 15.82 1.11
CA ALA A 740 40.88 16.28 0.78
C ALA A 740 41.37 15.72 -0.56
N ASN A 741 40.91 14.51 -0.93
CA ASN A 741 41.20 13.83 -2.18
C ASN A 741 40.19 14.16 -3.31
N ASP A 742 39.33 15.16 -3.15
CA ASP A 742 38.26 15.54 -4.07
C ASP A 742 37.37 14.35 -4.52
N SER A 743 37.17 13.39 -3.63
CA SER A 743 36.45 12.15 -3.87
C SER A 743 35.01 12.21 -3.36
N VAL A 744 34.47 13.40 -3.13
CA VAL A 744 33.09 13.63 -2.66
C VAL A 744 32.26 14.27 -3.75
N ALA A 745 31.18 13.62 -4.16
CA ALA A 745 30.22 14.15 -5.12
C ALA A 745 28.93 14.58 -4.44
N LEU A 746 28.34 15.67 -4.93
CA LEU A 746 26.97 16.04 -4.61
C LEU A 746 26.00 15.20 -5.44
N MET A 747 24.92 14.76 -4.82
CA MET A 747 23.88 13.92 -5.42
C MET A 747 22.54 14.65 -5.37
N GLU A 748 21.82 14.66 -6.50
CA GLU A 748 20.44 15.16 -6.58
C GLU A 748 19.44 14.00 -6.72
N PRO A 749 18.23 14.12 -6.14
CA PRO A 749 17.18 13.12 -6.37
C PRO A 749 16.67 13.22 -7.81
N VAL A 750 16.64 12.08 -8.49
CA VAL A 750 16.08 11.93 -9.85
C VAL A 750 14.77 11.17 -9.72
N MET A 751 13.75 11.73 -10.35
CA MET A 751 12.40 11.19 -10.32
C MET A 751 12.14 10.33 -11.55
N SER A 752 11.55 9.18 -11.36
CA SER A 752 10.85 8.44 -12.43
C SER A 752 9.49 9.10 -12.61
N VAL A 753 9.26 9.65 -13.78
CA VAL A 753 8.06 10.43 -14.12
C VAL A 753 7.30 9.71 -15.22
N THR A 754 6.00 9.51 -15.02
CA THR A 754 5.09 9.04 -16.06
C THR A 754 4.08 10.14 -16.35
N ILE A 755 4.05 10.64 -17.57
CA ILE A 755 3.16 11.71 -18.01
C ILE A 755 2.14 11.11 -18.97
N SER A 756 0.85 11.32 -18.67
CA SER A 756 -0.25 11.00 -19.58
C SER A 756 -0.71 12.26 -20.31
N CYS A 757 -0.78 12.21 -21.63
CA CYS A 757 -1.16 13.34 -22.48
C CYS A 757 -1.81 12.89 -23.79
N ASP A 758 -2.43 13.84 -24.49
CA ASP A 758 -2.94 13.61 -25.82
C ASP A 758 -1.78 13.49 -26.82
N GLU A 759 -1.98 12.73 -27.88
CA GLU A 759 -0.99 12.57 -28.97
C GLU A 759 -0.55 13.92 -29.59
N GLY A 760 -1.45 14.89 -29.68
CA GLY A 760 -1.13 16.22 -30.19
C GLY A 760 -0.16 17.02 -29.31
N SER A 761 -0.12 16.75 -28.01
CA SER A 761 0.76 17.40 -27.02
C SER A 761 2.07 16.65 -26.79
N LEU A 762 2.19 15.42 -27.29
CA LEU A 762 3.33 14.52 -27.04
C LEU A 762 4.67 15.16 -27.42
N GLY A 763 4.77 15.74 -28.62
CA GLY A 763 6.01 16.38 -29.11
C GLY A 763 6.45 17.55 -28.23
N ALA A 764 5.51 18.38 -27.78
CA ALA A 764 5.79 19.50 -26.89
C ALA A 764 6.31 19.05 -25.52
N ILE A 765 5.72 17.99 -24.97
CA ILE A 765 6.12 17.42 -23.66
C ILE A 765 7.49 16.77 -23.72
N VAL A 766 7.75 15.96 -24.76
CA VAL A 766 9.06 15.32 -24.96
C VAL A 766 10.17 16.38 -25.11
N HIS A 767 9.90 17.45 -25.86
CA HIS A 767 10.83 18.56 -26.01
C HIS A 767 11.03 19.31 -24.69
N ASP A 768 9.98 19.59 -23.92
CA ASP A 768 10.08 20.26 -22.62
C ASP A 768 10.92 19.43 -21.63
N ILE A 769 10.61 18.13 -21.50
CA ILE A 769 11.34 17.25 -20.60
C ILE A 769 12.81 17.15 -20.95
N SER A 770 13.13 16.91 -22.23
CA SER A 770 14.52 16.66 -22.65
C SER A 770 15.35 17.93 -22.75
N SER A 771 14.79 19.03 -23.27
CA SER A 771 15.56 20.25 -23.58
C SER A 771 15.51 21.27 -22.45
N ALA A 772 14.31 21.53 -21.87
CA ALA A 772 14.17 22.57 -20.86
C ALA A 772 14.51 22.06 -19.45
N ARG A 773 14.22 20.77 -19.17
CA ARG A 773 14.35 20.19 -17.80
C ARG A 773 15.51 19.22 -17.66
N GLY A 774 16.26 18.97 -18.75
CA GLY A 774 17.43 18.08 -18.73
C GLY A 774 17.09 16.65 -18.27
N GLY A 775 15.86 16.23 -18.51
CA GLY A 775 15.39 14.87 -18.25
C GLY A 775 15.72 13.93 -19.41
N HIS A 776 15.71 12.64 -19.12
CA HIS A 776 15.92 11.58 -20.10
C HIS A 776 14.60 10.84 -20.32
N VAL A 777 14.06 10.90 -21.53
CA VAL A 777 12.89 10.09 -21.91
C VAL A 777 13.36 8.65 -22.10
N LEU A 778 12.73 7.73 -21.40
CA LEU A 778 13.05 6.29 -21.40
C LEU A 778 12.24 5.53 -22.44
N SER A 779 10.93 5.76 -22.43
CA SER A 779 10.01 5.13 -23.37
C SER A 779 8.83 6.05 -23.69
N LEU A 780 8.30 5.86 -24.88
CA LEU A 780 7.04 6.44 -25.35
C LEU A 780 6.12 5.25 -25.58
N GLU A 781 5.12 5.07 -24.72
CA GLU A 781 4.21 3.95 -24.87
C GLU A 781 3.01 4.36 -25.72
N THR A 782 2.82 3.60 -26.78
CA THR A 782 1.59 3.53 -27.56
C THR A 782 0.68 2.51 -26.89
N GLU A 783 -0.63 2.58 -27.01
CA GLU A 783 -1.54 1.52 -26.59
C GLU A 783 -1.04 0.16 -27.09
N GLY A 784 -0.56 -0.69 -26.14
CA GLY A 784 -0.06 -2.05 -26.45
C GLY A 784 1.45 -2.28 -26.27
N GLY A 785 2.24 -1.31 -25.85
CA GLY A 785 3.68 -1.46 -25.62
C GLY A 785 4.02 -2.25 -24.34
N ASP A 786 5.08 -3.08 -24.43
CA ASP A 786 5.62 -3.91 -23.35
C ASP A 786 6.14 -3.09 -22.17
N SER A 787 5.32 -2.81 -21.17
CA SER A 787 5.81 -2.33 -19.88
C SER A 787 6.39 -3.52 -19.09
N THR A 788 7.69 -3.51 -18.85
CA THR A 788 8.45 -4.56 -18.16
C THR A 788 8.12 -4.72 -16.67
N ALA A 789 7.19 -3.92 -16.13
CA ALA A 789 6.89 -3.89 -14.69
C ALA A 789 5.81 -4.88 -14.22
N SER A 790 5.07 -5.53 -15.13
CA SER A 790 3.97 -6.45 -14.76
C SER A 790 4.34 -7.89 -15.09
N SER A 791 4.16 -8.78 -14.11
CA SER A 791 4.41 -10.23 -14.24
C SER A 791 3.35 -10.96 -15.07
N LEU A 792 2.26 -10.32 -15.46
CA LEU A 792 1.16 -10.92 -16.22
C LEU A 792 1.40 -10.78 -17.74
N PRO A 793 1.10 -11.82 -18.53
CA PRO A 793 1.17 -11.73 -19.99
C PRO A 793 0.14 -10.75 -20.53
N ALA A 794 0.42 -10.14 -21.67
CA ALA A 794 -0.53 -9.30 -22.38
C ALA A 794 -1.76 -10.12 -22.80
N ILE A 795 -2.95 -9.54 -22.67
CA ILE A 795 -4.19 -10.17 -23.08
C ILE A 795 -4.41 -9.91 -24.57
N ASP A 796 -4.84 -10.93 -25.29
CA ASP A 796 -5.25 -10.80 -26.69
C ASP A 796 -6.47 -9.85 -26.79
N PRO A 797 -6.36 -8.70 -27.47
CA PRO A 797 -7.45 -7.75 -27.61
C PRO A 797 -8.72 -8.35 -28.22
N SER A 798 -8.59 -9.44 -29.03
CA SER A 798 -9.73 -10.12 -29.63
C SER A 798 -10.62 -10.88 -28.63
N LYS A 799 -10.09 -11.15 -27.43
CA LYS A 799 -10.81 -11.83 -26.36
C LYS A 799 -11.57 -10.86 -25.44
N ILE A 800 -11.31 -9.58 -25.56
CA ILE A 800 -11.95 -8.55 -24.74
C ILE A 800 -13.31 -8.24 -25.32
N TYR A 801 -14.37 -8.65 -24.63
CA TYR A 801 -15.70 -8.17 -24.92
C TYR A 801 -15.87 -6.77 -24.31
N ALA A 802 -16.26 -5.80 -25.14
CA ALA A 802 -16.66 -4.48 -24.70
C ALA A 802 -17.93 -4.10 -25.49
N PRO A 803 -19.02 -3.68 -24.80
CA PRO A 803 -20.27 -3.33 -25.47
C PRO A 803 -20.03 -2.18 -26.47
N PRO A 804 -20.80 -2.10 -27.56
CA PRO A 804 -20.60 -1.08 -28.58
C PRO A 804 -20.80 0.33 -27.98
N ASP A 805 -19.96 1.29 -28.41
CA ASP A 805 -20.12 2.69 -28.01
C ASP A 805 -21.26 3.33 -28.84
N PRO A 806 -22.36 3.78 -28.20
CA PRO A 806 -23.47 4.37 -28.90
C PRO A 806 -23.13 5.72 -29.57
N PHE A 807 -22.05 6.37 -29.11
CA PHE A 807 -21.60 7.67 -29.61
C PHE A 807 -20.48 7.56 -30.65
N ALA A 808 -19.98 6.33 -30.92
CA ALA A 808 -19.02 6.13 -32.00
C ALA A 808 -19.66 6.50 -33.34
N SER A 809 -19.18 7.57 -33.98
CA SER A 809 -19.65 8.00 -35.30
C SER A 809 -19.46 6.90 -36.33
N THR A 810 -20.51 6.46 -36.99
CA THR A 810 -20.55 5.48 -38.10
C THR A 810 -19.98 6.10 -39.40
N GLY A 811 -18.95 6.90 -39.32
CA GLY A 811 -18.46 7.66 -40.49
C GLY A 811 -16.97 7.82 -40.56
N GLY A 812 -16.34 7.07 -41.45
CA GLY A 812 -15.13 7.47 -42.11
C GLY A 812 -13.82 7.28 -41.38
N LEU A 813 -12.83 6.79 -42.08
CA LEU A 813 -11.44 6.51 -41.74
C LEU A 813 -10.63 7.70 -41.18
N ASP A 814 -11.22 8.86 -40.89
CA ASP A 814 -10.48 10.10 -40.56
C ASP A 814 -11.19 10.99 -39.51
N SER A 815 -11.92 10.43 -38.57
CA SER A 815 -12.32 11.22 -37.39
C SER A 815 -11.29 11.02 -36.26
N ALA A 816 -10.38 12.00 -36.14
CA ALA A 816 -9.63 12.24 -34.90
C ALA A 816 -10.63 12.42 -33.76
N GLY A 817 -11.05 11.33 -33.15
CA GLY A 817 -11.65 11.33 -31.83
C GLY A 817 -10.68 11.98 -30.84
N PRO A 818 -11.06 12.37 -29.64
CA PRO A 818 -10.15 12.94 -28.66
C PRO A 818 -8.93 12.03 -28.58
N GLY A 819 -7.75 12.58 -28.97
CA GLY A 819 -6.54 11.86 -29.37
C GLY A 819 -6.19 10.74 -28.39
N GLN A 820 -5.70 9.64 -28.94
CA GLN A 820 -5.20 8.50 -28.15
C GLN A 820 -4.32 9.02 -27.02
N ALA A 821 -4.67 8.65 -25.79
CA ALA A 821 -3.84 9.01 -24.65
C ALA A 821 -2.48 8.31 -24.79
N ARG A 822 -1.39 9.08 -24.71
CA ARG A 822 -0.02 8.60 -24.75
C ARG A 822 0.63 8.72 -23.41
N GLN A 823 1.54 7.81 -23.11
CA GLN A 823 2.36 7.86 -21.90
C GLN A 823 3.82 8.12 -22.24
N VAL A 824 4.42 9.06 -21.51
CA VAL A 824 5.85 9.39 -21.58
C VAL A 824 6.48 8.97 -20.26
N HIS A 825 7.38 8.00 -20.32
CA HIS A 825 8.21 7.63 -19.18
C HIS A 825 9.55 8.33 -19.26
N ALA A 826 9.90 9.06 -18.23
CA ALA A 826 11.12 9.85 -18.21
C ALA A 826 11.78 9.86 -16.83
N ARG A 827 13.09 10.10 -16.80
CA ARG A 827 13.86 10.44 -15.60
C ARG A 827 14.16 11.91 -15.61
N VAL A 828 13.74 12.59 -14.54
CA VAL A 828 13.88 14.05 -14.45
C VAL A 828 14.38 14.42 -13.06
N PRO A 829 15.35 15.35 -12.92
CA PRO A 829 15.74 15.86 -11.61
C PRO A 829 14.58 16.50 -10.88
N LEU A 830 14.45 16.24 -9.58
CA LEU A 830 13.34 16.74 -8.78
C LEU A 830 13.18 18.26 -8.83
N LYS A 831 14.30 18.99 -8.86
CA LYS A 831 14.30 20.47 -8.95
C LYS A 831 13.47 20.99 -10.13
N GLU A 832 13.52 20.30 -11.26
CA GLU A 832 12.83 20.68 -12.49
C GLU A 832 11.34 20.26 -12.49
N MET A 833 10.95 19.42 -11.52
CA MET A 833 9.57 18.95 -11.39
C MET A 833 8.74 19.73 -10.38
N VAL A 834 9.37 20.61 -9.58
CA VAL A 834 8.66 21.47 -8.64
C VAL A 834 7.73 22.42 -9.41
N GLY A 835 6.43 22.40 -9.05
CA GLY A 835 5.40 23.20 -9.74
C GLY A 835 5.07 22.77 -11.18
N TYR A 836 5.58 21.63 -11.65
CA TYR A 836 5.43 21.16 -13.04
C TYR A 836 3.98 20.99 -13.49
N LEU A 837 3.05 20.64 -12.61
CA LEU A 837 1.65 20.42 -12.96
C LEU A 837 1.01 21.62 -13.67
N LYS A 838 1.30 22.83 -13.21
CA LYS A 838 0.76 24.06 -13.84
C LYS A 838 1.29 24.22 -15.27
N HIS A 839 2.57 23.93 -15.47
CA HIS A 839 3.21 24.02 -16.79
C HIS A 839 2.69 22.92 -17.73
N LEU A 840 2.59 21.69 -17.27
CA LEU A 840 2.04 20.57 -18.02
C LEU A 840 0.60 20.86 -18.49
N ARG A 841 -0.26 21.36 -17.59
CA ARG A 841 -1.62 21.74 -17.93
C ARG A 841 -1.68 22.87 -18.98
N SER A 842 -0.75 23.81 -18.95
CA SER A 842 -0.66 24.84 -19.99
C SER A 842 -0.25 24.28 -21.36
N LEU A 843 0.61 23.27 -21.40
CA LEU A 843 1.04 22.59 -22.64
C LEU A 843 -0.04 21.68 -23.24
N THR A 844 -0.90 21.14 -22.41
CA THR A 844 -1.88 20.10 -22.77
C THR A 844 -3.34 20.62 -22.78
N GLY A 845 -3.55 21.93 -22.67
CA GLY A 845 -4.90 22.49 -22.57
C GLY A 845 -5.69 21.98 -21.35
N GLY A 846 -5.01 21.69 -20.24
CA GLY A 846 -5.61 21.23 -18.98
C GLY A 846 -5.73 19.72 -18.83
N ARG A 847 -5.45 18.93 -19.88
CA ARG A 847 -5.71 17.47 -19.92
C ARG A 847 -4.52 16.60 -19.48
N GLY A 848 -3.31 17.15 -19.43
CA GLY A 848 -2.13 16.40 -19.02
C GLY A 848 -2.10 16.13 -17.54
N THR A 849 -1.78 14.89 -17.17
CA THR A 849 -1.52 14.47 -15.79
C THR A 849 -0.15 13.81 -15.70
N PHE A 850 0.47 13.86 -14.53
CA PHE A 850 1.71 13.15 -14.31
C PHE A 850 1.77 12.57 -12.90
N ILE A 851 2.54 11.52 -12.77
CA ILE A 851 2.94 10.94 -11.50
C ILE A 851 4.46 10.87 -11.45
N MET A 852 5.02 11.01 -10.27
CA MET A 852 6.45 10.87 -10.07
C MET A 852 6.74 10.03 -8.83
N SER A 853 7.89 9.38 -8.81
CA SER A 853 8.43 8.68 -7.65
C SER A 853 9.93 8.79 -7.67
N VAL A 854 10.57 8.73 -6.51
CA VAL A 854 12.03 8.71 -6.43
C VAL A 854 12.54 7.45 -7.12
N ASP A 855 13.40 7.60 -8.12
CA ASP A 855 14.10 6.49 -8.77
C ASP A 855 15.43 6.24 -8.06
N LYS A 856 16.30 7.23 -8.05
CA LYS A 856 17.63 7.15 -7.45
C LYS A 856 18.19 8.55 -7.19
N PHE A 857 19.34 8.59 -6.51
CA PHE A 857 20.16 9.79 -6.44
C PHE A 857 21.26 9.70 -7.50
N GLU A 858 21.43 10.75 -8.30
CA GLU A 858 22.47 10.84 -9.31
C GLU A 858 23.44 12.00 -9.03
N LYS A 859 24.66 11.87 -9.54
CA LYS A 859 25.66 12.91 -9.40
C LYS A 859 25.20 14.20 -10.05
N LEU A 860 25.27 15.30 -9.31
CA LEU A 860 24.91 16.62 -9.81
C LEU A 860 25.87 17.04 -10.95
N ALA A 861 25.34 17.36 -12.12
CA ALA A 861 26.17 17.74 -13.28
C ALA A 861 26.73 19.17 -13.11
N GLY A 862 27.94 19.40 -13.60
CA GLY A 862 28.74 20.60 -13.37
C GLY A 862 28.08 21.99 -13.53
N PRO A 863 27.17 22.27 -14.51
CA PRO A 863 26.47 23.55 -14.57
C PRO A 863 25.49 23.74 -13.42
N ARG A 864 24.83 22.67 -12.96
CA ARG A 864 23.86 22.68 -11.86
C ARG A 864 24.56 22.80 -10.52
N GLU A 865 25.72 22.19 -10.37
CA GLU A 865 26.55 22.30 -9.16
C GLU A 865 27.04 23.73 -8.91
N ARG A 866 27.34 24.48 -10.00
CA ARG A 866 27.74 25.89 -9.90
C ARG A 866 26.57 26.82 -9.53
N ALA A 867 25.35 26.41 -9.88
CA ALA A 867 24.14 27.20 -9.60
C ALA A 867 23.57 26.98 -8.18
N MET A 868 24.14 26.05 -7.44
CA MET A 868 23.90 25.77 -6.05
C MET A 868 24.90 26.50 -5.14
#